data_524e1db3037886f91ec46e6ec31c95e5
#
_entry.id   524e1db3037886f91ec46e6ec31c95e5
#
_cell.length_a   1.000
_cell.length_b   1.000
_cell.length_c   1.000
_cell.angle_alpha   90.00
_cell.angle_beta   90.00
_cell.angle_gamma   90.00
#
_symmetry.space_group_name_H-M   'P 1'
#
loop_
_entity.id
_entity.type
_entity.pdbx_description
1 polymer ?
#
loop_
_entity_poly.entity_id
_entity_poly.type
_entity_poly.pdbx_seq_one_letter_code
_entity_poly.pdbx_strand_id
1 'polypeptide(L)'
;MIGVVSSFWLVSRYPALDNKAALSGSEAFEDPLTHAAHFHAPRNANFITRVAYTTMNWYETNWRGMAFGLVLAAGFYTLLKYIPRQPSDKRFRNSFMGMFVGTPLGVCVNCVAPIAKGMYEAGSKMETALAVMFSSPTLNIIVITMLFSIFPFYMAVMKLLATFILILIIVPLISEKTRTVPENQVCEIDPSATCDLDPEPWLTAFKSASLDYWKSMRYIFTRTVPLMLLAGLLGALASHLWSFDQLIGMPVNLVNLSLLSFMGTLMPLPIAFDLMLAQAMMMSGLSPAFVTTLVFTFGTFSIYSALIVYRTFSFFLAVKLFVIIFAIGIGLGYAADSFLEYRHVKWLAQYDRIIETPESGPYSPNTQLTVPEKIYSPLPMTRYTSPIIFRQKNVAVHALAHQPRNTTTSKPFTQRLGTELGITYSNSLTPKIFLDPLFFGRGIASGDFNLDGWPDIAVATNNGFELYQNMKGVRFEKIFSGIKMLNGKQGINIALVDLNNDGWLDIFLTTFNGGNFLILNPLPDEGQIKILSVPNDGALLTSASAFADLNRDGFLDIINGNYFLGIFTRKPVQQAADQWIINHNLDFKSHLLDGIPGQTHSVLLSDINADGAPDLIIGNDYRVADTYYHGTLNGKFKKIRPQDGIIPLTTQNTMSIDIGDFNNDLKPDIYLANIGMSRGLDVVSNIFG
;
A
#
# COMPACT_ATOMS: atom_id res chain seq x y z
N MET A 1 16.70 24.68 -29.52
CA MET A 1 15.85 24.31 -28.36
C MET A 1 15.38 22.86 -28.40
N ILE A 2 14.82 22.35 -29.49
CA ILE A 2 14.38 20.95 -29.60
C ILE A 2 15.53 19.98 -29.28
N GLY A 3 16.71 20.16 -29.87
CA GLY A 3 17.90 19.33 -29.59
C GLY A 3 18.33 19.35 -28.12
N VAL A 4 18.21 20.50 -27.43
CA VAL A 4 18.54 20.62 -26.00
C VAL A 4 17.53 19.85 -25.16
N VAL A 5 16.24 19.95 -25.50
CA VAL A 5 15.17 19.20 -24.81
C VAL A 5 15.36 17.70 -25.02
N SER A 6 15.56 17.25 -26.28
CA SER A 6 15.78 15.85 -26.59
C SER A 6 17.03 15.27 -25.91
N SER A 7 18.15 16.01 -25.92
CA SER A 7 19.37 15.60 -25.24
C SER A 7 19.17 15.47 -23.72
N PHE A 8 18.50 16.42 -23.10
CA PHE A 8 18.20 16.36 -21.66
C PHE A 8 17.34 15.13 -21.31
N TRP A 9 16.33 14.83 -22.13
CA TRP A 9 15.47 13.67 -21.93
C TRP A 9 16.24 12.36 -22.04
N LEU A 10 17.03 12.19 -23.10
CA LEU A 10 17.74 10.93 -23.35
C LEU A 10 18.92 10.69 -22.39
N VAL A 11 19.68 11.73 -22.06
CA VAL A 11 20.95 11.57 -21.30
C VAL A 11 20.74 11.72 -19.79
N SER A 12 19.76 12.50 -19.36
CA SER A 12 19.57 12.81 -17.94
C SER A 12 18.26 12.29 -17.39
N ARG A 13 17.15 12.53 -18.10
CA ARG A 13 15.82 12.28 -17.52
C ARG A 13 15.45 10.80 -17.51
N TYR A 14 15.60 10.09 -18.64
CA TYR A 14 15.30 8.65 -18.71
C TYR A 14 16.12 7.83 -17.70
N PRO A 15 17.46 7.95 -17.64
CA PRO A 15 18.23 7.18 -16.66
C PRO A 15 17.85 7.50 -15.19
N ALA A 16 17.53 8.77 -14.89
CA ALA A 16 17.12 9.15 -13.55
C ALA A 16 15.73 8.59 -13.19
N LEU A 17 14.85 8.38 -14.17
CA LEU A 17 13.52 7.79 -13.95
C LEU A 17 13.60 6.28 -13.78
N ASP A 18 14.47 5.60 -14.54
CA ASP A 18 14.71 4.16 -14.37
C ASP A 18 15.25 3.86 -12.96
N ASN A 19 16.22 4.65 -12.48
CA ASN A 19 16.73 4.54 -11.13
C ASN A 19 15.64 4.80 -10.08
N LYS A 20 14.74 5.77 -10.30
CA LYS A 20 13.63 6.05 -9.41
C LYS A 20 12.58 4.94 -9.44
N ALA A 21 12.30 4.38 -10.61
CA ALA A 21 11.38 3.25 -10.73
C ALA A 21 11.89 2.02 -9.95
N ALA A 22 13.21 1.79 -9.97
CA ALA A 22 13.84 0.72 -9.18
C ALA A 22 13.75 0.94 -7.65
N LEU A 23 13.64 2.20 -7.22
CA LEU A 23 13.49 2.57 -5.80
C LEU A 23 12.02 2.73 -5.35
N SER A 24 11.07 2.60 -6.29
CA SER A 24 9.65 2.63 -5.94
C SER A 24 9.29 1.40 -5.10
N GLY A 25 8.81 1.63 -3.89
CA GLY A 25 8.53 0.58 -2.90
C GLY A 25 9.53 0.50 -1.74
N SER A 26 10.62 1.27 -1.74
CA SER A 26 11.49 1.39 -0.56
C SER A 26 10.76 2.14 0.57
N GLU A 27 10.70 1.54 1.74
CA GLU A 27 9.97 2.07 2.91
C GLU A 27 10.65 3.28 3.56
N ALA A 28 11.94 3.47 3.34
CA ALA A 28 12.69 4.57 3.93
C ALA A 28 13.66 5.19 2.92
N PHE A 29 13.62 6.49 2.81
CA PHE A 29 14.63 7.26 2.10
C PHE A 29 15.72 7.70 3.07
N GLU A 30 16.97 7.54 2.69
CA GLU A 30 18.12 7.98 3.50
C GLU A 30 18.17 9.51 3.69
N ASP A 31 17.52 10.26 2.82
CA ASP A 31 17.44 11.71 2.86
C ASP A 31 15.99 12.18 2.65
N PRO A 32 15.47 13.09 3.47
CA PRO A 32 14.06 13.52 3.42
C PRO A 32 13.70 14.34 2.17
N LEU A 33 14.67 14.87 1.42
CA LEU A 33 14.43 15.69 0.23
C LEU A 33 14.89 15.06 -1.08
N THR A 34 15.57 13.91 -1.03
CA THR A 34 16.16 13.29 -2.22
C THR A 34 16.01 11.77 -2.20
N HIS A 35 15.97 11.16 -3.39
CA HIS A 35 15.84 9.72 -3.55
C HIS A 35 17.16 8.94 -3.34
N ALA A 36 18.30 9.65 -3.28
CA ALA A 36 19.61 9.05 -3.01
C ALA A 36 20.44 10.03 -2.19
N ALA A 37 21.00 9.58 -1.10
CA ALA A 37 21.95 10.34 -0.32
C ALA A 37 23.36 10.10 -0.87
N HIS A 38 23.95 11.11 -1.50
CA HIS A 38 25.35 11.09 -1.92
C HIS A 38 26.29 11.41 -0.76
N PHE A 39 25.81 12.19 0.18
CA PHE A 39 26.52 12.60 1.37
C PHE A 39 25.79 12.11 2.62
N HIS A 40 26.44 11.24 3.40
CA HIS A 40 25.84 10.63 4.58
C HIS A 40 26.26 11.40 5.84
N ALA A 41 25.27 11.88 6.58
CA ALA A 41 25.53 12.51 7.87
C ALA A 41 25.94 11.44 8.90
N PRO A 42 26.94 11.70 9.76
CA PRO A 42 27.27 10.81 10.87
C PRO A 42 26.04 10.53 11.76
N ARG A 43 25.91 9.32 12.30
CA ARG A 43 24.75 8.92 13.13
C ARG A 43 24.49 9.87 14.30
N ASN A 44 25.53 10.46 14.87
CA ASN A 44 25.44 11.41 15.98
C ASN A 44 25.53 12.88 15.53
N ALA A 45 25.24 13.18 14.25
CA ALA A 45 25.31 14.54 13.73
C ALA A 45 24.27 15.45 14.43
N ASN A 46 24.71 16.67 14.76
CA ASN A 46 23.81 17.69 15.29
C ASN A 46 22.85 18.19 14.19
N PHE A 47 21.82 18.94 14.61
CA PHE A 47 20.79 19.46 13.71
C PHE A 47 21.36 20.25 12.51
N ILE A 48 22.32 21.15 12.76
CA ILE A 48 22.94 22.00 11.73
C ILE A 48 23.67 21.13 10.70
N THR A 49 24.43 20.13 11.18
CA THR A 49 25.14 19.20 10.31
C THR A 49 24.18 18.40 9.42
N ARG A 50 23.10 17.88 9.97
CA ARG A 50 22.05 17.16 9.19
C ARG A 50 21.46 18.07 8.12
N VAL A 51 21.05 19.29 8.46
CA VAL A 51 20.52 20.28 7.51
C VAL A 51 21.55 20.57 6.39
N ALA A 52 22.84 20.70 6.72
CA ALA A 52 23.89 20.93 5.73
C ALA A 52 24.02 19.75 4.74
N TYR A 53 24.05 18.52 5.24
CA TYR A 53 24.14 17.33 4.38
C TYR A 53 22.90 17.17 3.49
N THR A 54 21.68 17.32 4.01
CA THR A 54 20.45 17.32 3.23
C THR A 54 20.46 18.43 2.17
N THR A 55 20.95 19.62 2.50
CA THR A 55 21.11 20.72 1.54
C THR A 55 22.05 20.34 0.40
N MET A 56 23.20 19.72 0.71
CA MET A 56 24.16 19.26 -0.31
C MET A 56 23.56 18.16 -1.19
N ASN A 57 22.89 17.19 -0.60
CA ASN A 57 22.19 16.13 -1.36
C ASN A 57 21.11 16.71 -2.28
N TRP A 58 20.35 17.70 -1.80
CA TRP A 58 19.36 18.39 -2.61
C TRP A 58 19.97 19.10 -3.82
N TYR A 59 21.12 19.77 -3.67
CA TYR A 59 21.81 20.41 -4.77
C TYR A 59 22.34 19.38 -5.78
N GLU A 60 22.96 18.30 -5.31
CA GLU A 60 23.48 17.24 -6.17
C GLU A 60 22.37 16.59 -6.99
N THR A 61 21.23 16.32 -6.38
CA THR A 61 20.08 15.72 -7.07
C THR A 61 19.45 16.66 -8.10
N ASN A 62 19.40 17.96 -7.82
CA ASN A 62 18.63 18.92 -8.63
C ASN A 62 19.46 19.71 -9.64
N TRP A 63 20.80 19.78 -9.51
CA TRP A 63 21.62 20.68 -10.33
C TRP A 63 21.47 20.48 -11.84
N ARG A 64 21.34 19.23 -12.31
CA ARG A 64 21.17 18.93 -13.75
C ARG A 64 19.85 19.48 -14.29
N GLY A 65 18.75 19.30 -13.53
CA GLY A 65 17.45 19.84 -13.90
C GLY A 65 17.40 21.36 -13.81
N MET A 66 18.05 21.95 -12.81
CA MET A 66 18.15 23.40 -12.65
C MET A 66 18.99 24.04 -13.76
N ALA A 67 20.14 23.46 -14.11
CA ALA A 67 20.95 23.91 -15.23
C ALA A 67 20.17 23.87 -16.55
N PHE A 68 19.45 22.78 -16.82
CA PHE A 68 18.56 22.68 -17.98
C PHE A 68 17.50 23.78 -17.97
N GLY A 69 16.85 24.03 -16.80
CA GLY A 69 15.86 25.10 -16.63
C GLY A 69 16.45 26.50 -16.96
N LEU A 70 17.69 26.77 -16.54
CA LEU A 70 18.38 28.03 -16.84
C LEU A 70 18.68 28.18 -18.34
N VAL A 71 19.18 27.11 -18.98
CA VAL A 71 19.47 27.08 -20.41
C VAL A 71 18.20 27.35 -21.24
N LEU A 72 17.09 26.69 -20.89
CA LEU A 72 15.80 26.90 -21.54
C LEU A 72 15.21 28.30 -21.26
N ALA A 73 15.31 28.79 -20.03
CA ALA A 73 14.84 30.11 -19.66
C ALA A 73 15.56 31.20 -20.48
N ALA A 74 16.88 31.13 -20.60
CA ALA A 74 17.65 32.03 -21.43
C ALA A 74 17.29 31.90 -22.91
N GLY A 75 17.05 30.66 -23.37
CA GLY A 75 16.61 30.38 -24.73
C GLY A 75 15.23 30.99 -25.03
N PHE A 76 14.26 30.80 -24.15
CA PHE A 76 12.94 31.43 -24.28
C PHE A 76 13.04 32.94 -24.20
N TYR A 77 13.80 33.48 -23.25
CA TYR A 77 13.96 34.94 -23.11
C TYR A 77 14.58 35.55 -24.37
N THR A 78 15.56 34.90 -25.00
CA THR A 78 16.17 35.37 -26.24
C THR A 78 15.25 35.21 -27.45
N LEU A 79 14.71 33.99 -27.65
CA LEU A 79 13.86 33.65 -28.80
C LEU A 79 12.63 34.56 -28.89
N LEU A 80 12.01 34.79 -27.72
CA LEU A 80 10.78 35.57 -27.65
C LEU A 80 10.99 37.07 -27.95
N LYS A 81 12.23 37.59 -27.95
CA LYS A 81 12.52 38.94 -28.39
C LYS A 81 12.49 39.10 -29.93
N TYR A 82 12.74 38.00 -30.64
CA TYR A 82 12.79 37.99 -32.13
C TYR A 82 11.48 37.58 -32.79
N ILE A 83 10.51 37.09 -32.02
CA ILE A 83 9.21 36.65 -32.55
C ILE A 83 8.17 37.79 -32.37
N PRO A 84 7.69 38.43 -33.44
CA PRO A 84 6.60 39.42 -33.33
C PRO A 84 5.32 38.73 -32.82
N ARG A 85 4.69 39.29 -31.82
CA ARG A 85 3.50 38.70 -31.20
C ARG A 85 2.40 39.76 -31.14
N GLN A 86 1.19 39.35 -31.52
CA GLN A 86 0.00 40.05 -31.12
C GLN A 86 -0.48 39.52 -29.77
N PRO A 87 -0.37 40.30 -28.68
CA PRO A 87 -0.83 39.86 -27.38
C PRO A 87 -2.36 39.68 -27.41
N SER A 88 -2.81 38.46 -27.15
CA SER A 88 -4.24 38.18 -26.99
C SER A 88 -4.74 38.66 -25.64
N ASP A 89 -5.84 39.36 -25.59
CA ASP A 89 -6.49 39.78 -24.33
C ASP A 89 -7.35 38.69 -23.70
N LYS A 90 -7.48 37.50 -24.34
CA LYS A 90 -8.29 36.39 -23.85
C LYS A 90 -7.50 35.55 -22.84
N ARG A 91 -7.64 35.87 -21.54
CA ARG A 91 -6.89 35.26 -20.43
C ARG A 91 -7.00 33.74 -20.40
N PHE A 92 -8.18 33.19 -20.57
CA PHE A 92 -8.41 31.74 -20.58
C PHE A 92 -7.68 31.07 -21.75
N ARG A 93 -7.65 31.67 -22.94
CA ARG A 93 -6.90 31.19 -24.09
C ARG A 93 -5.39 31.19 -23.82
N ASN A 94 -4.89 32.26 -23.18
CA ASN A 94 -3.49 32.41 -22.84
C ASN A 94 -3.06 31.32 -21.83
N SER A 95 -3.89 31.03 -20.83
CA SER A 95 -3.62 29.97 -19.86
C SER A 95 -3.66 28.59 -20.51
N PHE A 96 -4.64 28.33 -21.38
CA PHE A 96 -4.72 27.07 -22.14
C PHE A 96 -3.49 26.86 -23.03
N MET A 97 -3.04 27.88 -23.75
CA MET A 97 -1.83 27.83 -24.57
C MET A 97 -0.59 27.61 -23.71
N GLY A 98 -0.49 28.25 -22.54
CA GLY A 98 0.59 28.03 -21.58
C GLY A 98 0.63 26.59 -21.07
N MET A 99 -0.53 26.00 -20.78
CA MET A 99 -0.66 24.60 -20.39
C MET A 99 -0.10 23.68 -21.48
N PHE A 100 -0.44 23.90 -22.74
CA PHE A 100 0.06 23.11 -23.88
C PHE A 100 1.57 23.21 -24.08
N VAL A 101 2.15 24.40 -23.85
CA VAL A 101 3.60 24.61 -23.93
C VAL A 101 4.33 23.98 -22.74
N GLY A 102 3.73 24.04 -21.55
CA GLY A 102 4.37 23.53 -20.32
C GLY A 102 4.36 22.03 -20.19
N THR A 103 3.25 21.37 -20.56
CA THR A 103 3.07 19.92 -20.43
C THR A 103 4.22 19.08 -21.01
N PRO A 104 4.69 19.29 -22.25
CA PRO A 104 5.77 18.51 -22.83
C PRO A 104 7.17 18.83 -22.28
N LEU A 105 7.35 19.91 -21.52
CA LEU A 105 8.66 20.25 -20.95
C LEU A 105 9.12 19.23 -19.91
N GLY A 106 8.20 18.65 -19.13
CA GLY A 106 8.47 17.57 -18.20
C GLY A 106 9.53 17.87 -17.14
N VAL A 107 9.56 19.09 -16.63
CA VAL A 107 10.53 19.52 -15.60
C VAL A 107 9.85 19.74 -14.26
N CYS A 108 10.64 19.63 -13.18
CA CYS A 108 10.15 19.81 -11.81
C CYS A 108 9.68 21.25 -11.54
N VAL A 109 8.92 21.43 -10.47
CA VAL A 109 8.41 22.72 -10.01
C VAL A 109 9.55 23.75 -9.81
N ASN A 110 10.72 23.31 -9.40
CA ASN A 110 11.89 24.15 -9.23
C ASN A 110 12.57 24.53 -10.54
N CYS A 111 12.56 23.63 -11.53
CA CYS A 111 13.22 23.85 -12.83
C CYS A 111 12.39 24.72 -13.77
N VAL A 112 11.06 24.66 -13.67
CA VAL A 112 10.15 25.44 -14.54
C VAL A 112 10.02 26.90 -14.13
N ALA A 113 10.24 27.23 -12.86
CA ALA A 113 10.10 28.59 -12.36
C ALA A 113 11.01 29.62 -13.09
N PRO A 114 12.31 29.37 -13.35
CA PRO A 114 13.14 30.23 -14.20
C PRO A 114 12.61 30.36 -15.63
N ILE A 115 12.05 29.27 -16.20
CA ILE A 115 11.48 29.29 -17.56
C ILE A 115 10.28 30.22 -17.62
N ALA A 116 9.36 30.10 -16.67
CA ALA A 116 8.19 30.99 -16.56
C ALA A 116 8.60 32.47 -16.40
N LYS A 117 9.63 32.72 -15.57
CA LYS A 117 10.25 34.04 -15.42
C LYS A 117 10.77 34.57 -16.76
N GLY A 118 11.60 33.79 -17.46
CA GLY A 118 12.17 34.16 -18.75
C GLY A 118 11.09 34.46 -19.81
N MET A 119 10.02 33.66 -19.85
CA MET A 119 8.89 33.85 -20.75
C MET A 119 8.15 35.17 -20.46
N TYR A 120 7.88 35.45 -19.18
CA TYR A 120 7.17 36.68 -18.77
C TYR A 120 7.99 37.93 -19.08
N GLU A 121 9.26 37.94 -18.69
CA GLU A 121 10.17 39.07 -18.94
C GLU A 121 10.44 39.30 -20.44
N ALA A 122 10.28 38.24 -21.26
CA ALA A 122 10.30 38.35 -22.72
C ALA A 122 8.98 38.83 -23.33
N GLY A 123 7.99 39.23 -22.51
CA GLY A 123 6.72 39.80 -22.96
C GLY A 123 5.58 38.81 -23.14
N SER A 124 5.71 37.56 -22.65
CA SER A 124 4.55 36.66 -22.55
C SER A 124 3.54 37.19 -21.51
N LYS A 125 2.28 36.93 -21.71
CA LYS A 125 1.23 37.28 -20.72
C LYS A 125 1.43 36.47 -19.45
N MET A 126 1.06 37.04 -18.30
CA MET A 126 1.22 36.43 -16.97
C MET A 126 0.53 35.05 -16.88
N GLU A 127 -0.67 34.94 -17.45
CA GLU A 127 -1.44 33.69 -17.47
C GLU A 127 -0.69 32.57 -18.19
N THR A 128 -0.02 32.89 -19.30
CA THR A 128 0.77 31.91 -20.05
C THR A 128 1.96 31.44 -19.24
N ALA A 129 2.70 32.36 -18.64
CA ALA A 129 3.87 32.02 -17.82
C ALA A 129 3.52 31.18 -16.59
N LEU A 130 2.45 31.55 -15.88
CA LEU A 130 1.96 30.78 -14.72
C LEU A 130 1.40 29.40 -15.13
N ALA A 131 0.68 29.34 -16.25
CA ALA A 131 0.16 28.07 -16.77
C ALA A 131 1.30 27.10 -17.13
N VAL A 132 2.39 27.57 -17.75
CA VAL A 132 3.62 26.77 -17.98
C VAL A 132 4.20 26.30 -16.65
N MET A 133 4.26 27.19 -15.65
CA MET A 133 4.83 26.89 -14.35
C MET A 133 4.10 25.75 -13.62
N PHE A 134 2.78 25.70 -13.73
CA PHE A 134 1.98 24.66 -13.08
C PHE A 134 1.84 23.39 -13.92
N SER A 135 1.72 23.49 -15.24
CA SER A 135 1.48 22.33 -16.10
C SER A 135 2.69 21.43 -16.27
N SER A 136 3.89 22.00 -16.34
CA SER A 136 5.11 21.25 -16.56
C SER A 136 5.39 20.19 -15.48
N PRO A 137 5.34 20.47 -14.18
CA PRO A 137 5.57 19.46 -13.15
C PRO A 137 4.38 18.52 -12.92
N THR A 138 3.14 18.95 -13.25
CA THR A 138 1.93 18.23 -12.82
C THR A 138 1.22 17.45 -13.93
N LEU A 139 1.30 17.93 -15.18
CA LEU A 139 0.56 17.35 -16.32
C LEU A 139 1.47 16.64 -17.34
N ASN A 140 2.74 16.47 -17.07
CA ASN A 140 3.60 15.73 -17.99
C ASN A 140 3.29 14.22 -17.94
N ILE A 141 3.57 13.55 -19.05
CA ILE A 141 3.20 12.14 -19.26
C ILE A 141 3.75 11.22 -18.18
N ILE A 142 4.96 11.49 -17.66
CA ILE A 142 5.60 10.65 -16.65
C ILE A 142 4.84 10.76 -15.31
N VAL A 143 4.59 11.99 -14.85
CA VAL A 143 3.87 12.23 -13.60
C VAL A 143 2.47 11.63 -13.68
N ILE A 144 1.78 11.79 -14.82
CA ILE A 144 0.45 11.20 -15.04
C ILE A 144 0.53 9.66 -14.99
N THR A 145 1.48 9.06 -15.71
CA THR A 145 1.65 7.60 -15.72
C THR A 145 1.97 7.06 -14.33
N MET A 146 2.91 7.67 -13.61
CA MET A 146 3.23 7.28 -12.23
C MET A 146 2.03 7.46 -11.30
N LEU A 147 1.31 8.57 -11.43
CA LEU A 147 0.15 8.87 -10.59
C LEU A 147 -0.92 7.76 -10.68
N PHE A 148 -1.26 7.33 -11.90
CA PHE A 148 -2.23 6.24 -12.10
C PHE A 148 -1.67 4.84 -11.81
N SER A 149 -0.35 4.69 -11.80
CA SER A 149 0.30 3.41 -11.49
C SER A 149 0.48 3.17 -10.01
N ILE A 150 0.70 4.23 -9.23
CA ILE A 150 1.12 4.16 -7.82
C ILE A 150 -0.07 4.41 -6.87
N PHE A 151 -0.99 5.31 -7.27
CA PHE A 151 -2.08 5.74 -6.40
C PHE A 151 -3.44 5.21 -6.83
N PRO A 152 -4.38 5.07 -5.90
CA PRO A 152 -5.77 4.76 -6.22
C PRO A 152 -6.35 5.75 -7.23
N PHE A 153 -7.19 5.25 -8.14
CA PHE A 153 -7.77 6.03 -9.25
C PHE A 153 -8.40 7.35 -8.81
N TYR A 154 -9.12 7.36 -7.68
CA TYR A 154 -9.78 8.57 -7.18
C TYR A 154 -8.79 9.68 -6.79
N MET A 155 -7.63 9.33 -6.20
CA MET A 155 -6.58 10.32 -5.86
C MET A 155 -5.98 10.93 -7.11
N ALA A 156 -5.72 10.10 -8.13
CA ALA A 156 -5.20 10.55 -9.41
C ALA A 156 -6.17 11.53 -10.10
N VAL A 157 -7.44 11.18 -10.14
CA VAL A 157 -8.49 12.04 -10.72
C VAL A 157 -8.64 13.35 -9.94
N MET A 158 -8.66 13.30 -8.61
CA MET A 158 -8.74 14.49 -7.75
C MET A 158 -7.58 15.46 -7.99
N LYS A 159 -6.32 14.94 -8.02
CA LYS A 159 -5.14 15.77 -8.34
C LYS A 159 -5.26 16.41 -9.72
N LEU A 160 -5.61 15.65 -10.74
CA LEU A 160 -5.72 16.17 -12.11
C LEU A 160 -6.81 17.22 -12.23
N LEU A 161 -8.01 16.98 -11.68
CA LEU A 161 -9.10 17.95 -11.68
C LEU A 161 -8.70 19.26 -10.97
N ALA A 162 -8.09 19.15 -9.78
CA ALA A 162 -7.60 20.32 -9.06
C ALA A 162 -6.54 21.09 -9.85
N THR A 163 -5.64 20.39 -10.53
CA THR A 163 -4.62 21.01 -11.40
C THR A 163 -5.26 21.70 -12.58
N PHE A 164 -6.23 21.10 -13.27
CA PHE A 164 -6.96 21.75 -14.36
C PHE A 164 -7.73 22.99 -13.89
N ILE A 165 -8.41 22.90 -12.73
CA ILE A 165 -9.09 24.05 -12.12
C ILE A 165 -8.09 25.17 -11.83
N LEU A 166 -6.94 24.84 -11.24
CA LEU A 166 -5.89 25.81 -10.94
C LEU A 166 -5.41 26.52 -12.21
N ILE A 167 -5.08 25.78 -13.26
CA ILE A 167 -4.47 26.32 -14.47
C ILE A 167 -5.52 27.04 -15.34
N LEU A 168 -6.68 26.42 -15.59
CA LEU A 168 -7.64 26.94 -16.58
C LEU A 168 -8.64 27.93 -16.01
N ILE A 169 -8.88 27.90 -14.69
CA ILE A 169 -9.89 28.78 -14.06
C ILE A 169 -9.20 29.80 -13.14
N ILE A 170 -8.41 29.32 -12.16
CA ILE A 170 -7.88 30.19 -11.12
C ILE A 170 -6.81 31.14 -11.67
N VAL A 171 -5.84 30.61 -12.42
CA VAL A 171 -4.75 31.42 -12.99
C VAL A 171 -5.31 32.59 -13.84
N PRO A 172 -6.23 32.39 -14.80
CA PRO A 172 -6.83 33.52 -15.53
C PRO A 172 -7.56 34.53 -14.66
N LEU A 173 -8.21 34.08 -13.58
CA LEU A 173 -8.98 34.96 -12.70
C LEU A 173 -8.10 35.83 -11.81
N ILE A 174 -7.00 35.29 -11.31
CA ILE A 174 -6.08 36.02 -10.41
C ILE A 174 -5.06 36.87 -11.15
N SER A 175 -4.90 36.66 -12.46
CA SER A 175 -3.99 37.43 -13.29
C SER A 175 -4.46 38.88 -13.38
N GLU A 176 -3.65 39.78 -12.86
CA GLU A 176 -3.94 41.22 -12.93
C GLU A 176 -3.84 41.69 -14.39
N LYS A 177 -4.61 42.74 -14.75
CA LYS A 177 -4.42 43.40 -16.05
C LYS A 177 -2.94 43.83 -16.11
N THR A 178 -2.23 43.25 -17.04
CA THR A 178 -0.78 43.48 -17.21
C THR A 178 -0.54 45.01 -17.25
N ARG A 179 0.43 45.48 -16.42
CA ARG A 179 1.05 46.77 -16.70
C ARG A 179 1.46 46.74 -18.17
N THR A 180 0.94 47.66 -18.94
CA THR A 180 1.36 47.87 -20.33
C THR A 180 2.89 47.89 -20.33
N VAL A 181 3.52 46.99 -21.09
CA VAL A 181 4.96 47.08 -21.38
C VAL A 181 5.17 48.53 -21.88
N PRO A 182 6.19 49.23 -21.36
CA PRO A 182 6.44 50.57 -21.86
C PRO A 182 6.48 50.53 -23.38
N GLU A 183 5.70 51.37 -24.00
CA GLU A 183 5.47 51.49 -25.45
C GLU A 183 6.76 51.62 -26.29
N ASN A 184 7.88 51.89 -25.61
CA ASN A 184 9.21 52.05 -26.20
C ASN A 184 9.95 50.75 -26.64
N GLN A 185 9.31 49.59 -26.56
CA GLN A 185 9.88 48.32 -27.04
C GLN A 185 8.98 47.56 -28.01
N VAL A 186 7.83 48.07 -28.35
CA VAL A 186 7.05 47.55 -29.46
C VAL A 186 7.47 48.40 -30.69
N CYS A 187 8.30 47.81 -31.56
CA CYS A 187 8.38 48.33 -32.92
C CYS A 187 6.94 48.26 -33.48
N GLU A 188 6.20 49.34 -33.50
CA GLU A 188 5.05 49.47 -34.38
C GLU A 188 5.58 49.25 -35.80
N ILE A 189 5.28 48.07 -36.32
CA ILE A 189 5.46 47.81 -37.76
C ILE A 189 4.32 48.65 -38.37
N ASP A 190 4.70 49.83 -38.85
CA ASP A 190 3.86 50.62 -39.76
C ASP A 190 3.57 49.72 -40.98
N PRO A 191 2.32 49.33 -41.24
CA PRO A 191 2.00 48.47 -42.37
C PRO A 191 2.33 49.10 -43.73
N SER A 192 2.66 50.40 -43.74
CA SER A 192 3.00 51.17 -44.93
C SER A 192 4.54 51.32 -45.13
N ALA A 193 5.32 50.96 -44.14
CA ALA A 193 6.79 50.97 -44.29
C ALA A 193 7.22 49.68 -45.01
N THR A 194 7.44 49.74 -46.27
CA THR A 194 8.27 48.74 -46.99
C THR A 194 9.68 48.84 -46.43
N CYS A 195 9.94 48.10 -45.37
CA CYS A 195 11.29 47.83 -44.91
C CYS A 195 11.93 46.93 -45.97
N ASP A 196 12.71 47.50 -46.85
CA ASP A 196 13.77 46.79 -47.56
C ASP A 196 14.78 46.35 -46.51
N LEU A 197 14.43 45.23 -45.85
CA LEU A 197 15.34 44.51 -44.99
C LEU A 197 16.27 43.72 -45.93
N ASP A 198 17.39 44.30 -46.29
CA ASP A 198 18.52 43.49 -46.77
C ASP A 198 18.73 42.38 -45.74
N PRO A 199 18.60 41.10 -46.11
CA PRO A 199 18.75 40.01 -45.16
C PRO A 199 20.17 40.06 -44.61
N GLU A 200 20.26 40.30 -43.29
CA GLU A 200 21.59 40.19 -42.60
C GLU A 200 22.22 38.85 -42.92
N PRO A 201 23.54 38.83 -43.25
CA PRO A 201 24.27 37.57 -43.45
C PRO A 201 24.04 36.66 -42.26
N TRP A 202 23.64 35.40 -42.50
CA TRP A 202 23.26 34.44 -41.47
C TRP A 202 24.30 34.30 -40.34
N LEU A 203 25.60 34.49 -40.65
CA LEU A 203 26.71 34.41 -39.68
C LEU A 203 26.69 35.58 -38.70
N THR A 204 26.33 36.78 -39.16
CA THR A 204 26.19 37.99 -38.34
C THR A 204 24.97 37.87 -37.43
N ALA A 205 23.85 37.42 -37.98
CA ALA A 205 22.64 37.17 -37.24
C ALA A 205 22.83 36.08 -36.16
N PHE A 206 23.57 35.01 -36.49
CA PHE A 206 23.89 33.95 -35.54
C PHE A 206 24.83 34.47 -34.42
N LYS A 207 25.82 35.27 -34.74
CA LYS A 207 26.73 35.87 -33.74
C LYS A 207 25.98 36.81 -32.79
N SER A 208 25.11 37.66 -33.32
CA SER A 208 24.30 38.59 -32.53
C SER A 208 23.29 37.83 -31.62
N ALA A 209 22.61 36.83 -32.16
CA ALA A 209 21.71 35.98 -31.38
C ALA A 209 22.45 35.19 -30.26
N SER A 210 23.68 34.70 -30.55
CA SER A 210 24.51 34.01 -29.56
C SER A 210 24.98 34.94 -28.44
N LEU A 211 25.36 36.16 -28.77
CA LEU A 211 25.70 37.16 -27.76
C LEU A 211 24.51 37.55 -26.88
N ASP A 212 23.35 37.70 -27.49
CA ASP A 212 22.10 38.00 -26.75
C ASP A 212 21.67 36.83 -25.88
N TYR A 213 21.88 35.59 -26.32
CA TYR A 213 21.66 34.40 -25.49
C TYR A 213 22.60 34.41 -24.28
N TRP A 214 23.88 34.70 -24.43
CA TRP A 214 24.79 34.76 -23.28
C TRP A 214 24.49 35.91 -22.33
N LYS A 215 24.07 37.07 -22.83
CA LYS A 215 23.56 38.17 -21.99
C LYS A 215 22.29 37.73 -21.20
N SER A 216 21.38 37.06 -21.88
CA SER A 216 20.17 36.51 -21.30
C SER A 216 20.46 35.45 -20.24
N MET A 217 21.42 34.54 -20.55
CA MET A 217 21.90 33.51 -19.61
C MET A 217 22.46 34.13 -18.34
N ARG A 218 23.41 35.09 -18.49
CA ARG A 218 24.00 35.81 -17.36
C ARG A 218 22.93 36.50 -16.51
N TYR A 219 21.96 37.15 -17.16
CA TYR A 219 20.85 37.82 -16.48
C TYR A 219 20.00 36.87 -15.67
N ILE A 220 19.55 35.76 -16.26
CA ILE A 220 18.72 34.74 -15.59
C ILE A 220 19.53 34.09 -14.45
N PHE A 221 20.79 33.70 -14.72
CA PHE A 221 21.69 33.05 -13.76
C PHE A 221 21.84 33.88 -12.48
N THR A 222 22.22 35.15 -12.60
CA THR A 222 22.46 36.02 -11.45
C THR A 222 21.24 36.30 -10.59
N ARG A 223 20.05 36.16 -11.17
CA ARG A 223 18.78 36.44 -10.46
C ARG A 223 18.08 35.20 -9.92
N THR A 224 18.38 34.02 -10.45
CA THR A 224 17.67 32.79 -10.06
C THR A 224 18.53 31.86 -9.20
N VAL A 225 19.85 31.76 -9.46
CA VAL A 225 20.72 30.84 -8.70
C VAL A 225 20.80 31.18 -7.21
N PRO A 226 20.94 32.43 -6.77
CA PRO A 226 20.92 32.72 -5.32
C PRO A 226 19.61 32.28 -4.62
N LEU A 227 18.48 32.41 -5.33
CA LEU A 227 17.18 31.96 -4.81
C LEU A 227 17.06 30.42 -4.78
N MET A 228 17.72 29.72 -5.75
CA MET A 228 17.82 28.25 -5.72
C MET A 228 18.60 27.79 -4.48
N LEU A 229 19.74 28.40 -4.20
CA LEU A 229 20.57 28.06 -3.04
C LEU A 229 19.80 28.30 -1.73
N LEU A 230 19.13 29.43 -1.65
CA LEU A 230 18.28 29.74 -0.47
C LEU A 230 17.14 28.73 -0.33
N ALA A 231 16.47 28.35 -1.40
CA ALA A 231 15.34 27.41 -1.36
C ALA A 231 15.77 26.00 -0.96
N GLY A 232 16.94 25.54 -1.40
CA GLY A 232 17.50 24.25 -0.95
C GLY A 232 17.78 24.22 0.55
N LEU A 233 18.37 25.30 1.08
CA LEU A 233 18.62 25.44 2.51
C LEU A 233 17.31 25.50 3.32
N LEU A 234 16.35 26.30 2.88
CA LEU A 234 15.05 26.42 3.57
C LEU A 234 14.24 25.11 3.49
N GLY A 235 14.31 24.38 2.38
CA GLY A 235 13.70 23.07 2.24
C GLY A 235 14.31 22.04 3.19
N ALA A 236 15.65 21.99 3.28
CA ALA A 236 16.35 21.10 4.20
C ALA A 236 16.04 21.47 5.67
N LEU A 237 15.98 22.75 6.00
CA LEU A 237 15.57 23.18 7.33
C LEU A 237 14.15 22.72 7.65
N ALA A 238 13.21 22.93 6.76
CA ALA A 238 11.80 22.53 6.94
C ALA A 238 11.65 21.01 7.10
N SER A 239 12.38 20.20 6.33
CA SER A 239 12.30 18.74 6.41
C SER A 239 12.83 18.15 7.72
N HIS A 240 13.76 18.83 8.39
CA HIS A 240 14.29 18.41 9.69
C HIS A 240 13.57 18.98 10.89
N LEU A 241 12.76 20.03 10.71
CA LEU A 241 11.92 20.57 11.78
C LEU A 241 10.67 19.74 12.04
N TRP A 242 10.31 18.88 11.09
CA TRP A 242 9.07 18.11 11.15
C TRP A 242 9.28 16.65 10.77
N SER A 243 8.81 15.74 11.64
CA SER A 243 8.74 14.30 11.33
C SER A 243 7.32 13.94 10.90
N PHE A 244 7.17 13.40 9.69
CA PHE A 244 5.88 12.92 9.17
C PHE A 244 5.35 11.71 9.94
N ASP A 245 6.22 10.97 10.62
CA ASP A 245 5.86 9.82 11.47
C ASP A 245 4.89 10.22 12.60
N GLN A 246 4.96 11.47 13.06
CA GLN A 246 4.04 11.98 14.08
C GLN A 246 2.60 12.13 13.59
N LEU A 247 2.37 12.11 12.28
CA LEU A 247 1.04 12.24 11.69
C LEU A 247 0.36 10.88 11.47
N ILE A 248 1.09 9.79 11.64
CA ILE A 248 0.55 8.43 11.56
C ILE A 248 -0.43 8.23 12.72
N GLY A 249 -1.66 7.82 12.39
CA GLY A 249 -2.72 7.61 13.38
C GLY A 249 -3.44 8.89 13.87
N MET A 250 -3.03 10.09 13.43
CA MET A 250 -3.76 11.31 13.77
C MET A 250 -5.11 11.40 13.05
N PRO A 251 -6.13 11.96 13.70
CA PRO A 251 -7.43 12.16 13.08
C PRO A 251 -7.36 13.18 11.94
N VAL A 252 -8.15 12.95 10.89
CA VAL A 252 -8.31 13.93 9.81
C VAL A 252 -9.16 15.09 10.31
N ASN A 253 -8.52 16.22 10.52
CA ASN A 253 -9.17 17.46 10.97
C ASN A 253 -8.52 18.67 10.30
N LEU A 254 -9.14 19.84 10.46
CA LEU A 254 -8.68 21.07 9.83
C LEU A 254 -7.25 21.44 10.20
N VAL A 255 -6.87 21.24 11.46
CA VAL A 255 -5.53 21.59 11.96
C VAL A 255 -4.47 20.73 11.30
N ASN A 256 -4.64 19.41 11.31
CA ASN A 256 -3.68 18.47 10.76
C ASN A 256 -3.59 18.59 9.22
N LEU A 257 -4.73 18.78 8.52
CA LEU A 257 -4.73 19.04 7.09
C LEU A 257 -4.07 20.36 6.73
N SER A 258 -4.32 21.42 7.52
CA SER A 258 -3.68 22.72 7.30
C SER A 258 -2.18 22.63 7.46
N LEU A 259 -1.72 21.97 8.50
CA LEU A 259 -0.32 21.75 8.76
C LEU A 259 0.36 21.03 7.60
N LEU A 260 -0.23 19.93 7.14
CA LEU A 260 0.29 19.13 6.05
C LEU A 260 0.28 19.91 4.72
N SER A 261 -0.82 20.60 4.42
CA SER A 261 -0.93 21.40 3.21
C SER A 261 0.07 22.55 3.19
N PHE A 262 0.30 23.21 4.34
CA PHE A 262 1.31 24.23 4.49
C PHE A 262 2.71 23.69 4.19
N MET A 263 3.07 22.58 4.82
CA MET A 263 4.36 21.93 4.62
C MET A 263 4.54 21.49 3.15
N GLY A 264 3.55 20.77 2.62
CA GLY A 264 3.60 20.25 1.26
C GLY A 264 3.75 21.36 0.21
N THR A 265 3.10 22.51 0.42
CA THR A 265 3.19 23.65 -0.49
C THR A 265 4.56 24.34 -0.49
N LEU A 266 5.34 24.21 0.58
CA LEU A 266 6.66 24.82 0.68
C LEU A 266 7.81 23.92 0.23
N MET A 267 7.63 22.59 0.20
CA MET A 267 8.69 21.63 -0.07
C MET A 267 9.20 21.71 -1.53
N PRO A 268 10.51 21.92 -1.73
CA PRO A 268 11.10 22.02 -3.08
C PRO A 268 11.52 20.63 -3.60
N LEU A 269 10.58 19.72 -3.79
CA LEU A 269 10.87 18.33 -4.17
C LEU A 269 11.24 18.19 -5.67
N PRO A 270 12.13 17.24 -6.01
CA PRO A 270 12.41 16.87 -7.39
C PRO A 270 11.20 16.22 -8.05
N ILE A 271 11.12 16.28 -9.40
CA ILE A 271 10.05 15.61 -10.17
C ILE A 271 10.00 14.11 -9.88
N ALA A 272 8.81 13.57 -9.77
CA ALA A 272 8.52 12.17 -9.46
C ALA A 272 8.90 11.72 -8.03
N PHE A 273 9.85 12.39 -7.37
CA PHE A 273 10.15 12.11 -5.97
C PHE A 273 9.02 12.54 -5.03
N ASP A 274 8.29 13.60 -5.39
CA ASP A 274 7.06 14.03 -4.73
C ASP A 274 6.02 12.90 -4.65
N LEU A 275 5.84 12.14 -5.72
CA LEU A 275 4.93 11.00 -5.76
C LEU A 275 5.49 9.80 -4.97
N MET A 276 6.78 9.51 -5.11
CA MET A 276 7.42 8.42 -4.36
C MET A 276 7.38 8.65 -2.85
N LEU A 277 7.66 9.88 -2.41
CA LEU A 277 7.59 10.24 -1.00
C LEU A 277 6.16 10.12 -0.46
N ALA A 278 5.17 10.61 -1.20
CA ALA A 278 3.77 10.48 -0.81
C ALA A 278 3.32 9.00 -0.78
N GLN A 279 3.83 8.16 -1.69
CA GLN A 279 3.60 6.71 -1.67
C GLN A 279 4.22 6.06 -0.44
N ALA A 280 5.49 6.33 -0.16
CA ALA A 280 6.15 5.79 1.02
C ALA A 280 5.41 6.16 2.32
N MET A 281 4.93 7.41 2.43
CA MET A 281 4.09 7.84 3.55
C MET A 281 2.75 7.09 3.61
N MET A 282 2.13 6.82 2.46
CA MET A 282 0.92 6.01 2.39
C MET A 282 1.17 4.58 2.86
N MET A 283 2.30 3.99 2.45
CA MET A 283 2.73 2.66 2.86
C MET A 283 3.03 2.59 4.37
N SER A 284 3.62 3.65 4.92
CA SER A 284 3.87 3.79 6.37
C SER A 284 2.60 4.02 7.20
N GLY A 285 1.40 4.02 6.59
CA GLY A 285 0.12 4.15 7.31
C GLY A 285 -0.43 5.57 7.43
N LEU A 286 0.12 6.53 6.70
CA LEU A 286 -0.47 7.87 6.66
C LEU A 286 -1.87 7.83 6.00
N SER A 287 -2.85 8.48 6.61
CA SER A 287 -4.24 8.50 6.09
C SER A 287 -4.30 8.89 4.61
N PRO A 288 -5.09 8.20 3.78
CA PRO A 288 -5.29 8.55 2.37
C PRO A 288 -5.73 10.00 2.14
N ALA A 289 -6.45 10.61 3.08
CA ALA A 289 -6.81 12.03 3.03
C ALA A 289 -5.57 12.93 3.09
N PHE A 290 -4.65 12.63 4.00
CA PHE A 290 -3.38 13.33 4.13
C PHE A 290 -2.49 13.13 2.89
N VAL A 291 -2.42 11.89 2.40
CA VAL A 291 -1.67 11.56 1.18
C VAL A 291 -2.23 12.32 -0.02
N THR A 292 -3.56 12.43 -0.18
CA THR A 292 -4.19 13.20 -1.28
C THR A 292 -3.81 14.68 -1.23
N THR A 293 -3.78 15.27 -0.03
CA THR A 293 -3.29 16.63 0.18
C THR A 293 -1.84 16.78 -0.29
N LEU A 294 -0.95 15.87 0.12
CA LEU A 294 0.47 15.90 -0.21
C LEU A 294 0.73 15.66 -1.69
N VAL A 295 0.06 14.68 -2.29
CA VAL A 295 0.15 14.37 -3.73
C VAL A 295 -0.15 15.59 -4.60
N PHE A 296 -1.08 16.46 -4.17
CA PHE A 296 -1.36 17.71 -4.88
C PHE A 296 -0.34 18.80 -4.56
N THR A 297 -0.02 19.04 -3.30
CA THR A 297 0.78 20.19 -2.86
C THR A 297 2.26 20.06 -3.20
N PHE A 298 2.87 18.89 -3.04
CA PHE A 298 4.30 18.66 -3.27
C PHE A 298 4.78 19.00 -4.67
N GLY A 299 4.03 18.61 -5.70
CA GLY A 299 4.43 18.81 -7.09
C GLY A 299 3.87 20.09 -7.73
N THR A 300 3.05 20.87 -7.02
CA THR A 300 2.34 22.02 -7.61
C THR A 300 3.06 23.34 -7.36
N PHE A 301 3.56 23.56 -6.15
CA PHE A 301 4.24 24.80 -5.76
C PHE A 301 5.36 24.50 -4.78
N SER A 302 6.30 25.42 -4.60
CA SER A 302 7.39 25.28 -3.67
C SER A 302 7.87 26.66 -3.19
N ILE A 303 8.66 26.67 -2.11
CA ILE A 303 9.28 27.90 -1.63
C ILE A 303 10.12 28.58 -2.71
N TYR A 304 10.77 27.82 -3.58
CA TYR A 304 11.51 28.37 -4.71
C TYR A 304 10.59 29.05 -5.73
N SER A 305 9.50 28.40 -6.10
CA SER A 305 8.49 28.96 -7.00
C SER A 305 7.87 30.24 -6.42
N ALA A 306 7.60 30.25 -5.11
CA ALA A 306 7.13 31.44 -4.40
C ALA A 306 8.11 32.62 -4.50
N LEU A 307 9.40 32.34 -4.26
CA LEU A 307 10.46 33.36 -4.36
C LEU A 307 10.62 33.90 -5.80
N ILE A 308 10.49 33.05 -6.80
CA ILE A 308 10.53 33.49 -8.23
C ILE A 308 9.31 34.32 -8.56
N VAL A 309 8.10 33.89 -8.16
CA VAL A 309 6.86 34.65 -8.38
C VAL A 309 6.92 36.00 -7.69
N TYR A 310 7.39 36.03 -6.43
CA TYR A 310 7.61 37.27 -5.69
C TYR A 310 8.52 38.25 -6.45
N ARG A 311 9.64 37.78 -6.95
CA ARG A 311 10.64 38.61 -7.63
C ARG A 311 10.26 39.00 -9.06
N THR A 312 9.40 38.22 -9.71
CA THR A 312 9.05 38.40 -11.12
C THR A 312 7.76 39.19 -11.30
N PHE A 313 6.77 38.91 -10.47
CA PHE A 313 5.43 39.51 -10.58
C PHE A 313 5.15 40.45 -9.41
N SER A 314 4.74 39.91 -8.28
CA SER A 314 4.49 40.71 -7.06
C SER A 314 4.44 39.81 -5.80
N PHE A 315 4.65 40.43 -4.64
CA PHE A 315 4.47 39.76 -3.34
C PHE A 315 3.03 39.27 -3.16
N PHE A 316 2.06 40.11 -3.47
CA PHE A 316 0.64 39.76 -3.33
C PHE A 316 0.23 38.55 -4.20
N LEU A 317 0.77 38.42 -5.40
CA LEU A 317 0.50 37.28 -6.25
C LEU A 317 1.12 35.98 -5.68
N ALA A 318 2.34 36.06 -5.16
CA ALA A 318 2.98 34.91 -4.53
C ALA A 318 2.18 34.41 -3.31
N VAL A 319 1.72 35.33 -2.47
CA VAL A 319 0.85 35.01 -1.31
C VAL A 319 -0.51 34.48 -1.77
N LYS A 320 -1.17 35.12 -2.76
CA LYS A 320 -2.44 34.62 -3.30
C LYS A 320 -2.31 33.18 -3.79
N LEU A 321 -1.31 32.88 -4.60
CA LEU A 321 -1.05 31.53 -5.10
C LEU A 321 -0.80 30.52 -3.99
N PHE A 322 0.03 30.91 -3.01
CA PHE A 322 0.27 30.07 -1.84
C PHE A 322 -1.03 29.73 -1.11
N VAL A 323 -1.83 30.77 -0.76
CA VAL A 323 -3.08 30.58 -0.03
C VAL A 323 -4.09 29.73 -0.81
N ILE A 324 -4.18 29.92 -2.13
CA ILE A 324 -5.09 29.15 -2.99
C ILE A 324 -4.66 27.68 -3.03
N ILE A 325 -3.39 27.39 -3.28
CA ILE A 325 -2.88 26.01 -3.36
C ILE A 325 -3.00 25.33 -2.00
N PHE A 326 -2.66 26.02 -0.93
CA PHE A 326 -2.87 25.59 0.45
C PHE A 326 -4.33 25.22 0.73
N ALA A 327 -5.28 26.09 0.33
CA ALA A 327 -6.71 25.84 0.52
C ALA A 327 -7.23 24.67 -0.33
N ILE A 328 -6.77 24.56 -1.59
CA ILE A 328 -7.10 23.41 -2.45
C ILE A 328 -6.57 22.11 -1.82
N GLY A 329 -5.35 22.11 -1.29
CA GLY A 329 -4.77 20.94 -0.60
C GLY A 329 -5.64 20.47 0.56
N ILE A 330 -6.11 21.37 1.41
CA ILE A 330 -7.04 21.06 2.51
C ILE A 330 -8.37 20.51 1.95
N GLY A 331 -8.92 21.18 0.95
CA GLY A 331 -10.20 20.76 0.31
C GLY A 331 -10.11 19.36 -0.29
N LEU A 332 -8.98 19.02 -0.93
CA LEU A 332 -8.74 17.70 -1.48
C LEU A 332 -8.62 16.63 -0.39
N GLY A 333 -7.97 16.95 0.73
CA GLY A 333 -7.92 16.08 1.90
C GLY A 333 -9.31 15.73 2.42
N TYR A 334 -10.15 16.73 2.63
CA TYR A 334 -11.55 16.51 3.04
C TYR A 334 -12.38 15.79 1.97
N ALA A 335 -12.19 16.12 0.71
CA ALA A 335 -12.90 15.45 -0.39
C ALA A 335 -12.55 13.96 -0.46
N ALA A 336 -11.26 13.63 -0.30
CA ALA A 336 -10.81 12.24 -0.25
C ALA A 336 -11.38 11.52 0.99
N ASP A 337 -11.39 12.20 2.13
CA ASP A 337 -11.96 11.73 3.37
C ASP A 337 -13.45 11.37 3.21
N SER A 338 -14.24 12.32 2.76
CA SER A 338 -15.68 12.14 2.55
C SER A 338 -16.01 11.11 1.48
N PHE A 339 -15.20 11.03 0.41
CA PHE A 339 -15.34 10.01 -0.62
C PHE A 339 -15.12 8.60 -0.08
N LEU A 340 -14.10 8.41 0.76
CA LEU A 340 -13.84 7.12 1.40
C LEU A 340 -14.93 6.74 2.38
N GLU A 341 -15.41 7.70 3.16
CA GLU A 341 -16.54 7.47 4.07
C GLU A 341 -17.82 7.11 3.30
N TYR A 342 -18.14 7.82 2.22
CA TYR A 342 -19.25 7.49 1.34
C TYR A 342 -19.13 6.08 0.75
N ARG A 343 -17.94 5.71 0.27
CA ARG A 343 -17.69 4.36 -0.25
C ARG A 343 -17.83 3.30 0.82
N HIS A 344 -17.36 3.58 2.03
CA HIS A 344 -17.46 2.67 3.15
C HIS A 344 -18.93 2.43 3.56
N VAL A 345 -19.71 3.51 3.70
CA VAL A 345 -21.14 3.42 4.00
C VAL A 345 -21.91 2.66 2.89
N LYS A 346 -21.60 2.94 1.63
CA LYS A 346 -22.21 2.22 0.51
C LYS A 346 -21.84 0.74 0.49
N TRP A 347 -20.62 0.43 0.83
CA TRP A 347 -20.12 -0.94 0.93
C TRP A 347 -20.81 -1.67 2.09
N LEU A 348 -20.91 -1.06 3.28
CA LEU A 348 -21.67 -1.59 4.40
C LEU A 348 -23.13 -1.84 4.03
N ALA A 349 -23.79 -0.90 3.35
CA ALA A 349 -25.18 -1.08 2.91
C ALA A 349 -25.35 -2.19 1.84
N GLN A 350 -24.32 -2.53 1.08
CA GLN A 350 -24.31 -3.71 0.23
C GLN A 350 -24.14 -4.99 1.04
N TYR A 351 -23.33 -4.96 2.08
CA TYR A 351 -23.16 -6.04 3.04
C TYR A 351 -24.47 -6.31 3.80
N ASP A 352 -25.11 -5.28 4.35
CA ASP A 352 -26.37 -5.41 5.05
C ASP A 352 -27.46 -6.07 4.19
N ARG A 353 -27.50 -5.75 2.89
CA ARG A 353 -28.42 -6.42 1.95
C ARG A 353 -28.10 -7.89 1.69
N ILE A 354 -26.82 -8.29 1.77
CA ILE A 354 -26.41 -9.69 1.64
C ILE A 354 -26.71 -10.45 2.93
N ILE A 355 -26.63 -9.76 4.07
CA ILE A 355 -26.90 -10.29 5.42
C ILE A 355 -28.42 -10.40 5.68
N GLU A 356 -29.21 -9.46 5.19
CA GLU A 356 -30.67 -9.37 5.39
C GLU A 356 -31.49 -10.36 4.56
N THR A 357 -30.88 -11.25 3.77
CA THR A 357 -31.63 -12.39 3.23
C THR A 357 -31.88 -13.41 4.35
N PRO A 358 -33.07 -13.46 4.93
CA PRO A 358 -33.31 -14.23 6.15
C PRO A 358 -33.59 -15.69 5.82
N GLU A 359 -32.60 -16.53 5.88
CA GLU A 359 -32.79 -17.97 6.02
C GLU A 359 -32.26 -18.52 7.34
N SER A 360 -32.13 -17.71 8.36
CA SER A 360 -31.71 -18.18 9.67
C SER A 360 -32.77 -17.80 10.73
N GLY A 361 -33.62 -18.74 11.04
CA GLY A 361 -34.32 -18.76 12.32
C GLY A 361 -33.31 -18.70 13.49
N PRO A 362 -33.73 -18.37 14.71
CA PRO A 362 -32.86 -18.21 15.86
C PRO A 362 -32.01 -19.48 16.06
N TYR A 363 -30.69 -19.30 16.03
CA TYR A 363 -29.71 -20.33 16.26
C TYR A 363 -29.85 -20.88 17.68
N SER A 364 -30.13 -22.19 17.84
CA SER A 364 -30.05 -22.89 19.11
C SER A 364 -28.70 -23.63 19.17
N PRO A 365 -27.79 -23.29 20.10
CA PRO A 365 -26.61 -24.11 20.33
C PRO A 365 -27.11 -25.50 20.82
N ASN A 366 -26.62 -26.58 20.25
CA ASN A 366 -26.98 -27.98 20.51
C ASN A 366 -28.14 -28.54 19.66
N THR A 367 -28.25 -28.20 18.40
CA THR A 367 -29.11 -28.93 17.50
C THR A 367 -28.45 -30.26 17.12
N GLN A 368 -28.95 -31.36 17.68
CA GLN A 368 -28.57 -32.70 17.21
C GLN A 368 -29.26 -32.98 15.88
N LEU A 369 -28.46 -33.21 14.85
CA LEU A 369 -28.92 -33.62 13.54
C LEU A 369 -28.66 -35.11 13.37
N THR A 370 -29.70 -35.89 13.10
CA THR A 370 -29.53 -37.26 12.65
C THR A 370 -29.20 -37.30 11.16
N VAL A 371 -28.08 -37.90 10.82
CA VAL A 371 -27.70 -38.13 9.42
C VAL A 371 -28.50 -39.31 8.86
N PRO A 372 -29.04 -39.24 7.63
CA PRO A 372 -29.68 -40.42 7.02
C PRO A 372 -28.68 -41.58 6.92
N GLU A 373 -29.11 -42.75 7.31
CA GLU A 373 -28.40 -44.02 7.49
C GLU A 373 -27.51 -44.50 6.31
N LYS A 374 -27.52 -43.80 5.19
CA LYS A 374 -26.85 -44.22 3.95
C LYS A 374 -25.49 -43.59 3.67
N ILE A 375 -24.94 -42.72 4.51
CA ILE A 375 -23.71 -41.97 4.22
C ILE A 375 -22.47 -42.69 4.76
N TYR A 376 -22.61 -43.52 5.76
CA TYR A 376 -21.50 -44.24 6.35
C TYR A 376 -21.70 -45.78 6.27
N SER A 377 -20.95 -46.41 5.36
CA SER A 377 -20.59 -47.83 5.59
C SER A 377 -19.45 -47.81 6.60
N PRO A 378 -19.61 -48.44 7.77
CA PRO A 378 -18.49 -48.52 8.71
C PRO A 378 -17.35 -49.29 8.04
N LEU A 379 -16.29 -48.60 7.72
CA LEU A 379 -15.04 -49.28 7.35
C LEU A 379 -14.49 -49.94 8.60
N PRO A 380 -13.97 -51.17 8.52
CA PRO A 380 -13.43 -51.87 9.67
C PRO A 380 -12.26 -51.03 10.24
N MET A 381 -12.41 -50.61 11.50
CA MET A 381 -11.34 -49.97 12.23
C MET A 381 -10.16 -50.92 12.36
N THR A 382 -9.12 -50.75 11.58
CA THR A 382 -7.83 -51.35 11.84
C THR A 382 -7.09 -50.44 12.82
N ARG A 383 -7.26 -50.66 14.11
CA ARG A 383 -6.35 -50.07 15.10
C ARG A 383 -4.91 -50.43 14.70
N TYR A 384 -4.10 -49.41 14.53
CA TYR A 384 -2.67 -49.60 14.29
C TYR A 384 -2.05 -50.44 15.44
N THR A 385 -1.80 -51.71 15.20
CA THR A 385 -0.99 -52.54 16.08
C THR A 385 0.49 -52.43 15.68
N SER A 386 0.99 -51.18 15.63
CA SER A 386 2.42 -50.99 15.40
C SER A 386 3.22 -51.44 16.61
N PRO A 387 4.33 -52.18 16.43
CA PRO A 387 5.15 -52.61 17.55
C PRO A 387 5.67 -51.38 18.32
N ILE A 388 5.54 -51.44 19.65
CA ILE A 388 6.14 -50.44 20.54
C ILE A 388 7.64 -50.62 20.50
N ILE A 389 8.37 -49.62 20.01
CA ILE A 389 9.86 -49.63 19.96
C ILE A 389 10.49 -49.06 21.23
N PHE A 390 9.76 -48.25 21.96
CA PHE A 390 10.21 -47.67 23.21
C PHE A 390 9.01 -47.39 24.13
N ARG A 391 9.17 -47.71 25.43
CA ARG A 391 8.17 -47.38 26.45
C ARG A 391 8.85 -46.87 27.70
N GLN A 392 8.49 -45.69 28.14
CA GLN A 392 8.89 -45.11 29.42
C GLN A 392 7.67 -44.54 30.13
N LYS A 393 7.43 -45.02 31.34
CA LYS A 393 6.35 -44.65 32.27
C LYS A 393 4.99 -44.15 31.62
N ASN A 394 4.97 -43.01 30.97
CA ASN A 394 3.79 -42.40 30.33
C ASN A 394 3.95 -42.13 28.82
N VAL A 395 5.05 -42.57 28.22
CA VAL A 395 5.31 -42.36 26.80
C VAL A 395 5.56 -43.72 26.13
N ALA A 396 4.81 -43.99 25.07
CA ALA A 396 5.05 -45.13 24.19
C ALA A 396 5.35 -44.62 22.78
N VAL A 397 6.49 -45.03 22.23
CA VAL A 397 6.85 -44.73 20.85
C VAL A 397 6.56 -45.96 20.00
N HIS A 398 5.68 -45.77 19.01
CA HIS A 398 5.32 -46.81 18.06
C HIS A 398 6.12 -46.64 16.76
N ALA A 399 6.62 -47.75 16.20
CA ALA A 399 7.15 -47.70 14.84
C ALA A 399 6.02 -47.53 13.87
N LEU A 400 5.99 -46.44 13.14
CA LEU A 400 5.14 -46.29 11.96
C LEU A 400 5.70 -47.19 10.85
N ALA A 401 4.86 -48.06 10.28
CA ALA A 401 5.26 -48.86 9.13
C ALA A 401 5.58 -47.90 7.96
N HIS A 402 6.87 -47.70 7.73
CA HIS A 402 7.31 -46.94 6.56
C HIS A 402 7.01 -47.76 5.32
N GLN A 403 5.99 -47.38 4.57
CA GLN A 403 5.78 -47.92 3.24
C GLN A 403 6.90 -47.38 2.33
N PRO A 404 7.80 -48.24 1.78
CA PRO A 404 8.80 -47.74 0.86
C PRO A 404 8.13 -47.11 -0.33
N ARG A 405 8.40 -45.81 -0.58
CA ARG A 405 8.02 -45.15 -1.79
C ARG A 405 8.58 -45.93 -2.99
N ASN A 406 7.74 -46.37 -3.89
CA ASN A 406 8.16 -46.82 -5.20
C ASN A 406 8.85 -45.67 -5.94
N THR A 407 10.19 -45.61 -5.84
CA THR A 407 11.01 -44.53 -6.39
C THR A 407 11.25 -44.64 -7.90
N THR A 408 10.28 -45.08 -8.66
CA THR A 408 10.39 -45.19 -10.13
C THR A 408 10.16 -43.89 -10.87
N THR A 409 9.83 -42.79 -10.17
CA THR A 409 9.67 -41.47 -10.79
C THR A 409 10.81 -40.54 -10.37
N SER A 410 11.49 -39.95 -11.35
CA SER A 410 12.55 -38.97 -11.17
C SER A 410 12.09 -37.63 -10.55
N LYS A 411 10.79 -37.47 -10.29
CA LYS A 411 10.19 -36.24 -9.71
C LYS A 411 9.64 -36.55 -8.31
N PRO A 412 10.04 -35.77 -7.30
CA PRO A 412 9.56 -35.98 -5.91
C PRO A 412 8.05 -35.68 -5.77
N PHE A 413 7.48 -34.83 -6.63
CA PHE A 413 6.07 -34.46 -6.66
C PHE A 413 5.50 -34.60 -8.08
N THR A 414 4.26 -35.08 -8.18
CA THR A 414 3.50 -35.14 -9.42
C THR A 414 2.23 -34.32 -9.26
N GLN A 415 2.05 -33.34 -10.12
CA GLN A 415 0.81 -32.53 -10.16
C GLN A 415 -0.32 -33.37 -10.76
N ARG A 416 -1.45 -33.44 -10.07
CA ARG A 416 -2.68 -34.09 -10.50
C ARG A 416 -3.85 -33.10 -10.36
N LEU A 417 -4.81 -33.15 -11.28
CA LEU A 417 -6.03 -32.35 -11.12
C LEU A 417 -6.96 -32.98 -10.09
N GLY A 418 -7.59 -32.18 -9.25
CA GLY A 418 -8.54 -32.66 -8.24
C GLY A 418 -9.66 -33.51 -8.87
N THR A 419 -10.16 -33.12 -10.04
CA THR A 419 -11.18 -33.84 -10.81
C THR A 419 -10.74 -35.23 -11.24
N GLU A 420 -9.46 -35.43 -11.54
CA GLU A 420 -8.89 -36.76 -11.86
C GLU A 420 -8.84 -37.67 -10.65
N LEU A 421 -8.78 -37.08 -9.48
CA LEU A 421 -8.74 -37.76 -8.19
C LEU A 421 -10.11 -37.88 -7.52
N GLY A 422 -11.19 -37.40 -8.13
CA GLY A 422 -12.55 -37.48 -7.57
C GLY A 422 -12.94 -36.26 -6.69
N ILE A 423 -12.08 -35.25 -6.57
CA ILE A 423 -12.43 -34.00 -5.87
C ILE A 423 -13.20 -33.10 -6.85
N THR A 424 -14.50 -32.96 -6.64
CA THR A 424 -15.41 -32.31 -7.58
C THR A 424 -15.77 -30.86 -7.20
N TYR A 425 -15.34 -30.39 -6.03
CA TYR A 425 -15.60 -29.01 -5.64
C TYR A 425 -14.93 -28.01 -6.57
N SER A 426 -15.69 -27.02 -7.00
CA SER A 426 -15.19 -25.87 -7.77
C SER A 426 -15.69 -24.59 -7.14
N ASN A 427 -14.78 -23.69 -6.77
CA ASN A 427 -15.13 -22.39 -6.27
C ASN A 427 -15.48 -21.45 -7.43
N SER A 428 -16.76 -21.11 -7.58
CA SER A 428 -17.22 -20.16 -8.59
C SER A 428 -17.47 -18.79 -7.94
N LEU A 429 -16.63 -17.81 -8.25
CA LEU A 429 -16.86 -16.43 -7.88
C LEU A 429 -17.84 -15.79 -8.85
N THR A 430 -18.95 -15.31 -8.36
CA THR A 430 -19.92 -14.52 -9.14
C THR A 430 -19.79 -13.04 -8.78
N PRO A 431 -20.20 -12.09 -9.65
CA PRO A 431 -20.19 -10.67 -9.32
C PRO A 431 -20.96 -10.30 -8.04
N LYS A 432 -21.92 -11.12 -7.62
CA LYS A 432 -22.69 -10.90 -6.38
C LYS A 432 -21.93 -11.26 -5.12
N ILE A 433 -21.01 -12.21 -5.21
CA ILE A 433 -20.19 -12.68 -4.09
C ILE A 433 -18.72 -12.29 -4.23
N PHE A 434 -18.44 -11.31 -5.11
CA PHE A 434 -17.11 -10.77 -5.35
C PHE A 434 -16.76 -9.74 -4.26
N LEU A 435 -16.53 -10.25 -3.05
CA LEU A 435 -16.16 -9.47 -1.87
C LEU A 435 -14.72 -9.81 -1.49
N ASP A 436 -13.99 -8.84 -0.94
CA ASP A 436 -12.57 -9.00 -0.58
C ASP A 436 -12.24 -10.33 0.12
N PRO A 437 -12.97 -10.77 1.16
CA PRO A 437 -12.66 -12.02 1.84
C PRO A 437 -12.81 -13.27 0.98
N LEU A 438 -13.60 -13.20 -0.08
CA LEU A 438 -13.86 -14.36 -0.96
C LEU A 438 -12.81 -14.52 -2.06
N PHE A 439 -11.94 -13.51 -2.25
CA PHE A 439 -10.77 -13.60 -3.13
C PHE A 439 -9.66 -14.49 -2.60
N PHE A 440 -9.54 -14.61 -1.28
CA PHE A 440 -8.44 -15.34 -0.65
C PHE A 440 -8.54 -16.86 -0.82
N GLY A 441 -9.59 -17.33 -1.46
CA GLY A 441 -9.82 -18.76 -1.67
C GLY A 441 -10.57 -19.39 -0.52
N ARG A 442 -10.46 -20.72 -0.43
CA ARG A 442 -11.11 -21.53 0.59
C ARG A 442 -10.09 -22.38 1.30
N GLY A 443 -10.24 -22.53 2.61
CA GLY A 443 -9.40 -23.40 3.41
C GLY A 443 -9.53 -24.86 2.98
N ILE A 444 -8.44 -25.57 3.13
CA ILE A 444 -8.33 -27.01 2.96
C ILE A 444 -7.59 -27.60 4.14
N ALA A 445 -8.06 -28.73 4.65
CA ALA A 445 -7.40 -29.48 5.71
C ALA A 445 -7.23 -30.93 5.30
N SER A 446 -6.18 -31.56 5.81
CA SER A 446 -5.92 -32.98 5.58
C SER A 446 -5.65 -33.69 6.91
N GLY A 447 -6.24 -34.87 7.10
CA GLY A 447 -6.07 -35.70 8.28
C GLY A 447 -6.82 -37.01 8.14
N ASP A 448 -6.44 -38.00 8.89
CA ASP A 448 -7.10 -39.32 8.90
C ASP A 448 -8.38 -39.23 9.75
N PHE A 449 -9.48 -38.81 9.12
CA PHE A 449 -10.75 -38.54 9.77
C PHE A 449 -11.47 -39.80 10.26
N ASN A 450 -11.25 -40.92 9.55
CA ASN A 450 -11.91 -42.20 9.80
C ASN A 450 -10.98 -43.24 10.44
N LEU A 451 -9.74 -42.89 10.76
CA LEU A 451 -8.71 -43.75 11.34
C LEU A 451 -8.38 -45.00 10.51
N ASP A 452 -8.45 -44.87 9.15
CA ASP A 452 -8.10 -45.97 8.23
C ASP A 452 -6.63 -45.96 7.81
N GLY A 453 -5.85 -44.99 8.24
CA GLY A 453 -4.44 -44.81 7.92
C GLY A 453 -4.15 -44.02 6.66
N TRP A 454 -5.18 -43.48 6.02
CA TRP A 454 -5.03 -42.64 4.84
C TRP A 454 -5.58 -41.24 5.11
N PRO A 455 -4.78 -40.18 4.87
CA PRO A 455 -5.26 -38.84 5.14
C PRO A 455 -6.40 -38.45 4.19
N ASP A 456 -7.50 -38.03 4.77
CA ASP A 456 -8.69 -37.49 4.11
C ASP A 456 -8.53 -36.00 3.85
N ILE A 457 -9.46 -35.40 3.09
CA ILE A 457 -9.46 -33.97 2.77
C ILE A 457 -10.79 -33.34 3.14
N ALA A 458 -10.74 -32.26 3.91
CA ALA A 458 -11.87 -31.37 4.14
C ALA A 458 -11.66 -30.04 3.42
N VAL A 459 -12.70 -29.54 2.74
CA VAL A 459 -12.65 -28.30 1.95
C VAL A 459 -13.77 -27.37 2.41
N ALA A 460 -13.44 -26.13 2.75
CA ALA A 460 -14.43 -25.09 3.00
C ALA A 460 -15.12 -24.69 1.68
N THR A 461 -16.44 -24.52 1.70
CA THR A 461 -17.25 -24.28 0.50
C THR A 461 -18.21 -23.13 0.66
N ASN A 462 -18.92 -22.76 -0.39
CA ASN A 462 -19.98 -21.75 -0.36
C ASN A 462 -21.21 -22.18 0.50
N ASN A 463 -21.29 -23.47 0.86
CA ASN A 463 -22.34 -24.04 1.70
C ASN A 463 -21.76 -24.83 2.88
N GLY A 464 -20.84 -24.19 3.62
CA GLY A 464 -20.15 -24.82 4.72
C GLY A 464 -18.88 -25.54 4.29
N PHE A 465 -18.90 -26.87 4.19
CA PHE A 465 -17.74 -27.66 3.81
C PHE A 465 -18.12 -28.94 3.04
N GLU A 466 -17.12 -29.55 2.41
CA GLU A 466 -17.19 -30.91 1.85
C GLU A 466 -16.05 -31.75 2.43
N LEU A 467 -16.35 -33.03 2.73
CA LEU A 467 -15.35 -34.00 3.22
C LEU A 467 -15.18 -35.10 2.16
N TYR A 468 -13.94 -35.41 1.85
CA TYR A 468 -13.55 -36.40 0.86
C TYR A 468 -12.68 -37.46 1.55
N GLN A 469 -13.13 -38.71 1.51
CA GLN A 469 -12.39 -39.85 2.01
C GLN A 469 -11.32 -40.28 0.99
N ASN A 470 -10.13 -40.60 1.48
CA ASN A 470 -9.06 -41.12 0.68
C ASN A 470 -9.17 -42.63 0.49
N MET A 471 -9.45 -43.06 -0.73
CA MET A 471 -9.57 -44.46 -1.08
C MET A 471 -8.17 -45.07 -1.31
N LYS A 472 -7.40 -45.22 -0.23
CA LYS A 472 -6.07 -45.87 -0.20
C LYS A 472 -5.06 -45.24 -1.17
N GLY A 473 -5.06 -43.93 -1.31
CA GLY A 473 -4.15 -43.16 -2.16
C GLY A 473 -4.46 -43.23 -3.65
N VAL A 474 -5.56 -43.88 -4.08
CA VAL A 474 -5.92 -44.03 -5.49
C VAL A 474 -6.81 -42.87 -5.95
N ARG A 475 -7.83 -42.54 -5.17
CA ARG A 475 -8.82 -41.50 -5.45
C ARG A 475 -9.46 -41.01 -4.15
N PHE A 476 -10.20 -39.93 -4.24
CA PHE A 476 -11.04 -39.40 -3.18
C PHE A 476 -12.52 -39.61 -3.49
N GLU A 477 -13.30 -39.98 -2.51
CA GLU A 477 -14.75 -40.06 -2.62
C GLU A 477 -15.41 -39.08 -1.65
N LYS A 478 -16.36 -38.29 -2.16
CA LYS A 478 -17.12 -37.38 -1.33
C LYS A 478 -18.03 -38.16 -0.40
N ILE A 479 -17.73 -38.12 0.89
CA ILE A 479 -18.50 -38.83 1.91
C ILE A 479 -19.49 -37.91 2.63
N PHE A 480 -19.26 -36.60 2.55
CA PHE A 480 -20.09 -35.63 3.26
C PHE A 480 -20.21 -34.32 2.50
N SER A 481 -21.43 -33.82 2.34
CA SER A 481 -21.70 -32.48 1.80
C SER A 481 -23.02 -31.96 2.33
N GLY A 482 -23.04 -30.70 2.75
CA GLY A 482 -24.27 -29.96 2.99
C GLY A 482 -25.03 -30.32 4.26
N ILE A 483 -24.53 -29.87 5.41
CA ILE A 483 -25.35 -29.80 6.61
C ILE A 483 -26.37 -28.68 6.41
N LYS A 484 -27.66 -28.96 6.56
CA LYS A 484 -28.77 -28.00 6.39
C LYS A 484 -28.56 -26.71 7.19
N MET A 485 -27.96 -26.81 8.38
CA MET A 485 -27.66 -25.67 9.27
C MET A 485 -26.54 -24.77 8.72
N LEU A 486 -25.64 -25.29 7.89
CA LEU A 486 -24.55 -24.55 7.26
C LEU A 486 -24.88 -24.09 5.82
N ASN A 487 -26.12 -24.40 5.35
CA ASN A 487 -26.55 -23.98 4.02
C ASN A 487 -26.55 -22.46 3.90
N GLY A 488 -25.94 -21.94 2.82
CA GLY A 488 -25.76 -20.50 2.61
C GLY A 488 -24.63 -19.87 3.43
N LYS A 489 -24.03 -20.58 4.40
CA LYS A 489 -22.86 -20.08 5.14
C LYS A 489 -21.60 -20.29 4.33
N GLN A 490 -20.93 -19.18 4.04
CA GLN A 490 -19.69 -19.17 3.26
C GLN A 490 -18.52 -19.64 4.12
N GLY A 491 -18.11 -20.90 4.00
CA GLY A 491 -16.92 -21.43 4.67
C GLY A 491 -15.67 -20.71 4.19
N ILE A 492 -14.77 -20.34 5.10
CA ILE A 492 -13.52 -19.63 4.78
C ILE A 492 -12.32 -20.47 5.16
N ASN A 493 -12.13 -20.75 6.44
CA ASN A 493 -11.05 -21.59 6.94
C ASN A 493 -11.61 -22.91 7.50
N ILE A 494 -10.83 -23.97 7.42
CA ILE A 494 -11.21 -25.29 7.92
C ILE A 494 -9.99 -26.01 8.49
N ALA A 495 -10.19 -26.70 9.60
CA ALA A 495 -9.16 -27.56 10.19
C ALA A 495 -9.77 -28.91 10.60
N LEU A 496 -8.96 -29.94 10.55
CA LEU A 496 -9.23 -31.25 11.15
C LEU A 496 -8.43 -31.34 12.45
N VAL A 497 -9.12 -31.34 13.59
CA VAL A 497 -8.50 -31.21 14.90
C VAL A 497 -9.36 -31.90 15.96
N ASP A 498 -8.76 -32.64 16.89
CA ASP A 498 -9.45 -33.27 18.02
C ASP A 498 -9.56 -32.27 19.17
N LEU A 499 -10.72 -31.61 19.30
CA LEU A 499 -10.96 -30.58 20.34
C LEU A 499 -11.62 -31.14 21.60
N ASN A 500 -12.19 -32.33 21.55
CA ASN A 500 -12.79 -32.98 22.71
C ASN A 500 -11.88 -34.08 23.31
N ASN A 501 -10.73 -34.31 22.72
CA ASN A 501 -9.71 -35.27 23.14
C ASN A 501 -10.25 -36.74 23.20
N ASP A 502 -11.11 -37.09 22.25
CA ASP A 502 -11.67 -38.44 22.13
C ASP A 502 -10.86 -39.35 21.18
N GLY A 503 -9.84 -38.80 20.54
CA GLY A 503 -8.95 -39.50 19.61
C GLY A 503 -9.42 -39.48 18.17
N TRP A 504 -10.51 -38.79 17.85
CA TRP A 504 -11.03 -38.59 16.49
C TRP A 504 -10.87 -37.14 16.07
N LEU A 505 -10.55 -36.92 14.80
CA LEU A 505 -10.46 -35.55 14.28
C LEU A 505 -11.86 -34.99 14.08
N ASP A 506 -12.13 -33.86 14.69
CA ASP A 506 -13.31 -33.03 14.47
C ASP A 506 -13.08 -32.03 13.31
N ILE A 507 -14.13 -31.37 12.84
CA ILE A 507 -14.03 -30.33 11.83
C ILE A 507 -14.27 -28.97 12.48
N PHE A 508 -13.24 -28.14 12.55
CA PHE A 508 -13.37 -26.74 12.88
C PHE A 508 -13.56 -25.92 11.61
N LEU A 509 -14.65 -25.17 11.51
CA LEU A 509 -15.03 -24.38 10.33
C LEU A 509 -15.28 -22.94 10.72
N THR A 510 -14.61 -22.01 10.03
CA THR A 510 -14.93 -20.59 10.11
C THR A 510 -15.74 -20.15 8.89
N THR A 511 -16.65 -19.21 9.08
CA THR A 511 -17.51 -18.75 8.00
C THR A 511 -17.51 -17.22 7.89
N PHE A 512 -17.77 -16.73 6.68
CA PHE A 512 -17.99 -15.30 6.48
C PHE A 512 -19.35 -14.90 7.04
N ASN A 513 -19.36 -13.99 8.01
CA ASN A 513 -20.56 -13.46 8.68
C ASN A 513 -21.53 -14.52 9.22
N GLY A 514 -21.06 -15.73 9.46
CA GLY A 514 -21.91 -16.84 9.91
C GLY A 514 -21.50 -17.43 11.25
N GLY A 515 -20.39 -16.98 11.84
CA GLY A 515 -19.79 -17.54 13.05
C GLY A 515 -18.80 -18.67 12.78
N ASN A 516 -18.20 -19.18 13.84
CA ASN A 516 -17.28 -20.31 13.83
C ASN A 516 -17.97 -21.54 14.41
N PHE A 517 -17.71 -22.71 13.85
CA PHE A 517 -18.38 -23.95 14.19
C PHE A 517 -17.38 -25.07 14.44
N LEU A 518 -17.69 -25.89 15.42
CA LEU A 518 -17.07 -27.19 15.63
C LEU A 518 -18.09 -28.28 15.30
N ILE A 519 -17.77 -29.13 14.35
CA ILE A 519 -18.56 -30.30 13.97
C ILE A 519 -17.85 -31.51 14.50
N LEU A 520 -18.40 -32.12 15.57
CA LEU A 520 -17.82 -33.30 16.17
C LEU A 520 -17.88 -34.48 15.19
N ASN A 521 -16.83 -35.30 15.24
CA ASN A 521 -16.75 -36.49 14.40
C ASN A 521 -17.94 -37.42 14.74
N PRO A 522 -18.78 -37.78 13.77
CA PRO A 522 -19.95 -38.61 14.05
C PRO A 522 -19.66 -40.09 14.20
N LEU A 523 -18.45 -40.55 13.84
CA LEU A 523 -18.13 -41.98 13.82
C LEU A 523 -18.16 -42.63 15.19
N PRO A 524 -17.67 -42.01 16.29
CA PRO A 524 -17.79 -42.56 17.64
C PRO A 524 -19.26 -42.68 18.12
N ASP A 525 -20.15 -41.78 17.68
CA ASP A 525 -21.52 -41.64 18.15
C ASP A 525 -22.57 -42.20 17.17
N GLU A 526 -22.26 -43.31 16.51
CA GLU A 526 -23.18 -44.03 15.59
C GLU A 526 -23.73 -43.15 14.46
N GLY A 527 -22.94 -42.16 13.97
CA GLY A 527 -23.31 -41.30 12.87
C GLY A 527 -24.12 -40.05 13.24
N GLN A 528 -24.30 -39.73 14.52
CA GLN A 528 -24.95 -38.49 14.94
C GLN A 528 -24.01 -37.30 14.85
N ILE A 529 -24.39 -36.31 14.04
CA ILE A 529 -23.61 -35.05 13.91
C ILE A 529 -24.01 -34.09 15.01
N LYS A 530 -23.06 -33.68 15.83
CA LYS A 530 -23.20 -32.60 16.80
C LYS A 530 -22.43 -31.38 16.30
N ILE A 531 -23.07 -30.22 16.28
CA ILE A 531 -22.48 -28.96 15.88
C ILE A 531 -22.53 -28.00 17.04
N LEU A 532 -21.39 -27.45 17.39
CA LEU A 532 -21.23 -26.45 18.42
C LEU A 532 -20.85 -25.11 17.80
N SER A 533 -21.30 -24.02 18.38
CA SER A 533 -20.80 -22.69 18.06
C SER A 533 -19.57 -22.42 18.87
N VAL A 534 -18.51 -21.98 18.20
CA VAL A 534 -17.28 -21.52 18.86
C VAL A 534 -17.35 -19.99 18.95
N PRO A 535 -17.03 -19.39 20.11
CA PRO A 535 -17.07 -17.94 20.26
C PRO A 535 -16.20 -17.23 19.22
N ASN A 536 -16.73 -16.15 18.64
CA ASN A 536 -16.00 -15.28 17.71
C ASN A 536 -16.19 -13.78 18.03
N ASP A 537 -16.84 -13.47 19.15
CA ASP A 537 -17.11 -12.12 19.68
C ASP A 537 -17.65 -11.13 18.62
N GLY A 538 -18.43 -11.64 17.66
CA GLY A 538 -19.05 -10.87 16.60
C GLY A 538 -18.10 -10.56 15.44
N ALA A 539 -16.94 -11.23 15.34
CA ALA A 539 -16.07 -11.11 14.18
C ALA A 539 -16.78 -11.55 12.90
N LEU A 540 -16.66 -10.74 11.85
CA LEU A 540 -17.26 -11.04 10.55
C LEU A 540 -16.53 -12.16 9.83
N LEU A 541 -15.22 -12.30 10.09
CA LEU A 541 -14.35 -13.25 9.42
C LEU A 541 -13.20 -13.65 10.32
N THR A 542 -13.10 -14.94 10.61
CA THR A 542 -11.89 -15.57 11.12
C THR A 542 -11.15 -16.19 9.93
N SER A 543 -9.99 -15.62 9.57
CA SER A 543 -9.23 -15.99 8.38
C SER A 543 -8.17 -17.05 8.66
N ALA A 544 -7.63 -17.08 9.86
CA ALA A 544 -6.62 -18.03 10.31
C ALA A 544 -6.93 -18.55 11.71
N SER A 545 -6.52 -19.79 11.98
CA SER A 545 -6.64 -20.38 13.31
C SER A 545 -5.45 -21.27 13.60
N ALA A 546 -5.04 -21.32 14.88
CA ALA A 546 -4.02 -22.22 15.39
C ALA A 546 -4.49 -22.91 16.67
N PHE A 547 -3.97 -24.08 16.97
CA PHE A 547 -4.42 -24.93 18.05
C PHE A 547 -3.24 -25.41 18.88
N ALA A 548 -3.31 -25.27 20.19
CA ALA A 548 -2.36 -25.83 21.16
C ALA A 548 -3.01 -25.94 22.54
N ASP A 549 -2.54 -26.83 23.39
CA ASP A 549 -2.91 -26.86 24.81
C ASP A 549 -2.12 -25.74 25.54
N LEU A 550 -2.72 -24.55 25.60
CA LEU A 550 -2.06 -23.33 26.11
C LEU A 550 -1.94 -23.33 27.64
N ASN A 551 -2.89 -23.94 28.31
CA ASN A 551 -3.00 -23.97 29.78
C ASN A 551 -2.59 -25.29 30.40
N ARG A 552 -2.23 -26.29 29.58
CA ARG A 552 -1.79 -27.64 29.97
C ARG A 552 -2.85 -28.45 30.72
N ASP A 553 -4.10 -28.28 30.34
CA ASP A 553 -5.22 -29.03 30.89
C ASP A 553 -5.54 -30.33 30.12
N GLY A 554 -4.87 -30.54 28.99
CA GLY A 554 -5.01 -31.72 28.13
C GLY A 554 -6.00 -31.51 26.97
N PHE A 555 -6.64 -30.37 26.85
CA PHE A 555 -7.49 -30.01 25.71
C PHE A 555 -6.81 -28.97 24.83
N LEU A 556 -7.00 -29.06 23.52
CA LEU A 556 -6.48 -28.06 22.62
C LEU A 556 -7.31 -26.79 22.72
N ASP A 557 -6.64 -25.66 22.95
CA ASP A 557 -7.18 -24.31 22.89
C ASP A 557 -7.09 -23.75 21.48
N ILE A 558 -7.73 -22.62 21.22
CA ILE A 558 -7.85 -22.04 19.88
C ILE A 558 -7.34 -20.59 19.88
N ILE A 559 -6.53 -20.23 18.89
CA ILE A 559 -6.26 -18.86 18.52
C ILE A 559 -7.02 -18.56 17.24
N ASN A 560 -7.82 -17.49 17.23
CA ASN A 560 -8.50 -16.98 16.05
C ASN A 560 -7.87 -15.66 15.60
N GLY A 561 -7.32 -15.66 14.40
CA GLY A 561 -6.91 -14.47 13.69
C GLY A 561 -8.09 -13.92 12.88
N ASN A 562 -8.57 -12.73 13.24
CA ASN A 562 -9.74 -12.11 12.66
C ASN A 562 -9.37 -11.07 11.61
N TYR A 563 -10.13 -11.05 10.53
CA TYR A 563 -9.87 -10.18 9.41
C TYR A 563 -10.75 -8.93 9.46
N PHE A 564 -10.09 -7.78 9.41
CA PHE A 564 -10.75 -6.50 9.35
C PHE A 564 -11.18 -6.19 7.91
N LEU A 565 -12.49 -6.09 7.68
CA LEU A 565 -13.05 -5.82 6.37
C LEU A 565 -12.97 -4.33 6.01
N GLY A 566 -12.34 -4.03 4.91
CA GLY A 566 -12.27 -2.68 4.36
C GLY A 566 -10.83 -2.12 4.32
N ILE A 567 -10.18 -2.31 3.20
CA ILE A 567 -8.83 -1.81 2.88
C ILE A 567 -8.67 -0.31 3.16
N PHE A 568 -9.78 0.44 3.20
CA PHE A 568 -9.79 1.89 3.30
C PHE A 568 -10.49 2.44 4.55
N THR A 569 -10.84 1.59 5.52
CA THR A 569 -11.45 2.05 6.75
C THR A 569 -10.41 2.69 7.66
N ARG A 570 -10.79 3.79 8.32
CA ARG A 570 -9.89 4.63 9.09
C ARG A 570 -9.66 4.17 10.51
N LYS A 571 -10.57 3.37 11.03
CA LYS A 571 -10.51 2.91 12.41
C LYS A 571 -10.63 1.40 12.42
N PRO A 572 -9.72 0.70 13.10
CA PRO A 572 -9.89 -0.70 13.40
C PRO A 572 -11.22 -0.92 14.11
N VAL A 573 -11.95 -1.94 13.71
CA VAL A 573 -13.22 -2.32 14.34
C VAL A 573 -12.91 -3.33 15.43
N GLN A 574 -13.36 -3.09 16.64
CA GLN A 574 -13.06 -3.97 17.78
C GLN A 574 -13.52 -5.42 17.55
N GLN A 575 -14.57 -5.60 16.74
CA GLN A 575 -15.05 -6.93 16.34
C GLN A 575 -14.05 -7.73 15.48
N ALA A 576 -13.02 -7.09 14.96
CA ALA A 576 -11.92 -7.74 14.25
C ALA A 576 -10.69 -7.99 15.14
N ALA A 577 -10.80 -7.82 16.45
CA ALA A 577 -9.72 -8.17 17.37
C ALA A 577 -9.47 -9.68 17.34
N ASP A 578 -8.18 -10.03 17.31
CA ASP A 578 -7.77 -11.43 17.42
C ASP A 578 -8.07 -11.99 18.80
N GLN A 579 -8.30 -13.28 18.88
CA GLN A 579 -8.81 -13.94 20.07
C GLN A 579 -7.98 -15.17 20.43
N TRP A 580 -7.91 -15.43 21.71
CA TRP A 580 -7.52 -16.74 22.24
C TRP A 580 -8.67 -17.31 23.06
N ILE A 581 -8.98 -18.57 22.85
CA ILE A 581 -10.14 -19.26 23.38
C ILE A 581 -9.64 -20.47 24.16
N ILE A 582 -9.87 -20.45 25.45
CA ILE A 582 -9.60 -21.60 26.31
C ILE A 582 -10.73 -22.59 26.14
N ASN A 583 -10.38 -23.81 25.82
CA ASN A 583 -11.27 -24.96 25.71
C ASN A 583 -11.10 -25.88 26.92
N HIS A 584 -12.14 -26.04 27.65
CA HIS A 584 -12.17 -27.02 28.74
C HIS A 584 -13.26 -28.04 28.45
N ASN A 585 -12.92 -29.11 27.73
CA ASN A 585 -13.85 -30.14 27.28
C ASN A 585 -15.11 -29.57 26.62
N LEU A 586 -14.92 -28.75 25.58
CA LEU A 586 -15.95 -28.06 24.80
C LEU A 586 -16.68 -26.89 25.53
N ASP A 587 -16.26 -26.54 26.75
CA ASP A 587 -16.64 -25.29 27.40
C ASP A 587 -15.62 -24.19 26.95
N PHE A 588 -16.05 -23.37 25.99
CA PHE A 588 -15.18 -22.36 25.34
C PHE A 588 -15.28 -21.01 26.06
N LYS A 589 -14.12 -20.48 26.48
CA LYS A 589 -13.99 -19.13 27.06
C LYS A 589 -13.11 -18.26 26.20
N SER A 590 -13.70 -17.27 25.55
CA SER A 590 -13.00 -16.32 24.68
C SER A 590 -12.36 -15.18 25.45
N HIS A 591 -11.20 -14.77 24.98
CA HIS A 591 -10.46 -13.61 25.44
C HIS A 591 -9.90 -12.84 24.24
N LEU A 592 -9.93 -11.52 24.27
CA LEU A 592 -9.35 -10.68 23.24
C LEU A 592 -7.84 -10.53 23.46
N LEU A 593 -7.07 -10.57 22.37
CA LEU A 593 -5.66 -10.24 22.39
C LEU A 593 -5.46 -8.71 22.50
N ASP A 594 -4.44 -8.30 23.27
CA ASP A 594 -4.06 -6.89 23.37
C ASP A 594 -3.33 -6.45 22.10
N GLY A 595 -3.96 -5.63 21.31
CA GLY A 595 -3.41 -5.16 20.05
C GLY A 595 -4.36 -4.27 19.27
N ILE A 596 -3.86 -3.78 18.14
CA ILE A 596 -4.69 -3.06 17.15
C ILE A 596 -5.32 -4.14 16.26
N PRO A 597 -6.64 -4.23 16.18
CA PRO A 597 -7.29 -5.16 15.26
C PRO A 597 -6.81 -4.96 13.84
N GLY A 598 -6.30 -6.01 13.22
CA GLY A 598 -5.68 -6.00 11.91
C GLY A 598 -6.46 -6.75 10.86
N GLN A 599 -5.79 -7.03 9.76
CA GLN A 599 -6.25 -7.89 8.69
C GLN A 599 -5.42 -9.17 8.77
N THR A 600 -5.71 -9.99 9.79
CA THR A 600 -4.93 -11.18 10.10
C THR A 600 -5.06 -12.22 9.01
N HIS A 601 -3.94 -12.63 8.43
CA HIS A 601 -3.84 -13.70 7.44
C HIS A 601 -3.19 -14.97 7.96
N SER A 602 -2.31 -14.84 8.93
CA SER A 602 -1.57 -15.97 9.45
C SER A 602 -1.44 -15.90 10.96
N VAL A 603 -1.52 -17.05 11.61
CA VAL A 603 -1.36 -17.24 13.04
C VAL A 603 -0.43 -18.40 13.26
N LEU A 604 0.63 -18.21 14.04
CA LEU A 604 1.58 -19.25 14.39
C LEU A 604 1.76 -19.34 15.90
N LEU A 605 1.69 -20.57 16.43
CA LEU A 605 2.04 -20.91 17.80
C LEU A 605 3.35 -21.72 17.82
N SER A 606 4.34 -21.25 18.55
CA SER A 606 5.60 -21.95 18.76
C SER A 606 6.30 -21.44 20.01
N ASP A 607 7.00 -22.33 20.72
CA ASP A 607 7.86 -21.93 21.83
C ASP A 607 9.18 -21.38 21.28
N ILE A 608 9.24 -20.06 21.04
CA ILE A 608 10.36 -19.39 20.39
C ILE A 608 11.52 -19.17 21.38
N ASN A 609 11.18 -18.93 22.64
CA ASN A 609 12.16 -18.61 23.69
C ASN A 609 12.60 -19.83 24.51
N ALA A 610 12.07 -21.02 24.19
CA ALA A 610 12.32 -22.28 24.85
C ALA A 610 11.99 -22.30 26.37
N ASP A 611 10.93 -21.57 26.78
CA ASP A 611 10.44 -21.54 28.15
C ASP A 611 9.37 -22.61 28.42
N GLY A 612 8.97 -23.33 27.38
CA GLY A 612 7.99 -24.41 27.40
C GLY A 612 6.56 -23.94 27.25
N ALA A 613 6.29 -22.67 27.06
CA ALA A 613 4.96 -22.13 26.73
C ALA A 613 4.92 -21.73 25.24
N PRO A 614 3.84 -22.03 24.51
CA PRO A 614 3.73 -21.56 23.12
C PRO A 614 3.63 -20.03 23.06
N ASP A 615 4.57 -19.41 22.34
CA ASP A 615 4.49 -18.00 21.93
C ASP A 615 3.59 -17.86 20.73
N LEU A 616 3.11 -16.64 20.45
CA LEU A 616 2.16 -16.36 19.38
C LEU A 616 2.67 -15.28 18.44
N ILE A 617 2.61 -15.55 17.14
CA ILE A 617 2.88 -14.58 16.09
C ILE A 617 1.61 -14.40 15.25
N ILE A 618 1.20 -13.14 15.05
CA ILE A 618 0.08 -12.73 14.22
C ILE A 618 0.63 -11.98 13.01
N GLY A 619 0.41 -12.51 11.81
CA GLY A 619 0.74 -11.88 10.54
C GLY A 619 -0.44 -11.10 9.99
N ASN A 620 -0.24 -9.80 9.82
CA ASN A 620 -1.26 -8.86 9.35
C ASN A 620 -1.01 -8.38 7.93
N ASP A 621 -2.08 -8.25 7.15
CA ASP A 621 -2.05 -7.60 5.86
C ASP A 621 -2.26 -6.08 6.00
N TYR A 622 -1.85 -5.32 4.98
CA TYR A 622 -1.99 -3.88 4.83
C TYR A 622 -1.31 -3.04 5.94
N ARG A 623 -2.08 -2.37 6.82
CA ARG A 623 -1.61 -1.23 7.61
C ARG A 623 -1.22 -1.56 9.03
N VAL A 624 -1.71 -2.66 9.56
CA VAL A 624 -1.38 -3.08 10.91
C VAL A 624 -0.14 -3.96 10.84
N ALA A 625 0.87 -3.60 11.61
CA ALA A 625 2.08 -4.38 11.71
C ALA A 625 1.82 -5.73 12.36
N ASP A 626 2.65 -6.71 12.06
CA ASP A 626 2.61 -8.03 12.69
C ASP A 626 2.80 -7.89 14.19
N THR A 627 2.17 -8.76 14.95
CA THR A 627 2.17 -8.69 16.40
C THR A 627 2.73 -9.98 17.01
N TYR A 628 3.58 -9.84 18.00
CA TYR A 628 4.25 -10.93 18.69
C TYR A 628 3.88 -10.95 20.16
N TYR A 629 3.70 -12.13 20.72
CA TYR A 629 3.33 -12.30 22.12
C TYR A 629 4.13 -13.44 22.74
N HIS A 630 4.65 -13.19 23.94
CA HIS A 630 5.12 -14.28 24.81
C HIS A 630 3.93 -15.00 25.43
N GLY A 631 3.92 -16.31 25.28
CA GLY A 631 3.04 -17.18 26.00
C GLY A 631 3.46 -17.38 27.46
N THR A 632 2.54 -17.86 28.26
CA THR A 632 2.80 -18.26 29.64
C THR A 632 2.22 -19.64 29.88
N LEU A 633 2.79 -20.38 30.81
CA LEU A 633 2.30 -21.72 31.18
C LEU A 633 0.83 -21.76 31.68
N ASN A 634 0.24 -20.61 31.95
CA ASN A 634 -1.17 -20.46 32.34
C ASN A 634 -2.08 -20.08 31.16
N GLY A 635 -1.61 -20.22 29.92
CA GLY A 635 -2.37 -19.91 28.72
C GLY A 635 -2.66 -18.42 28.49
N LYS A 636 -1.83 -17.51 29.01
CA LYS A 636 -1.96 -16.07 28.81
C LYS A 636 -0.88 -15.55 27.89
N PHE A 637 -1.20 -14.51 27.14
CA PHE A 637 -0.28 -13.87 26.21
C PHE A 637 0.10 -12.46 26.68
N LYS A 638 1.41 -12.15 26.59
CA LYS A 638 1.97 -10.84 26.87
C LYS A 638 2.57 -10.29 25.58
N LYS A 639 2.04 -9.18 25.09
CA LYS A 639 2.52 -8.54 23.88
C LYS A 639 4.00 -8.14 24.01
N ILE A 640 4.79 -8.50 23.01
CA ILE A 640 6.18 -8.05 22.84
C ILE A 640 6.15 -6.69 22.19
N ARG A 641 6.87 -5.74 22.77
CA ARG A 641 6.96 -4.37 22.28
C ARG A 641 8.35 -4.09 21.73
N PRO A 642 8.52 -3.15 20.79
CA PRO A 642 9.85 -2.78 20.28
C PRO A 642 10.85 -2.39 21.38
N GLN A 643 10.35 -1.82 22.50
CA GLN A 643 11.18 -1.42 23.64
C GLN A 643 11.76 -2.61 24.41
N ASP A 644 11.17 -3.79 24.28
CA ASP A 644 11.63 -4.99 24.97
C ASP A 644 12.92 -5.54 24.32
N GLY A 645 13.29 -5.06 23.12
CA GLY A 645 14.54 -5.37 22.42
C GLY A 645 14.64 -6.80 21.87
N ILE A 646 13.53 -7.55 21.90
CA ILE A 646 13.46 -8.97 21.49
C ILE A 646 13.24 -9.05 19.97
N ILE A 647 12.29 -8.25 19.46
CA ILE A 647 11.98 -8.16 18.02
C ILE A 647 12.27 -6.72 17.60
N PRO A 648 13.38 -6.47 16.91
CA PRO A 648 13.83 -5.12 16.60
C PRO A 648 12.96 -4.42 15.54
N LEU A 649 12.36 -5.20 14.64
CA LEU A 649 11.51 -4.73 13.56
C LEU A 649 10.30 -5.62 13.41
N THR A 650 9.15 -5.04 13.15
CA THR A 650 7.94 -5.77 12.77
C THR A 650 7.66 -5.55 11.29
N THR A 651 7.12 -6.56 10.62
CA THR A 651 6.75 -6.51 9.21
C THR A 651 5.28 -6.15 9.03
N GLN A 652 4.88 -5.94 7.77
CA GLN A 652 3.51 -5.67 7.35
C GLN A 652 3.23 -6.46 6.06
N ASN A 653 1.97 -6.61 5.70
CA ASN A 653 1.53 -7.36 4.52
C ASN A 653 1.97 -8.84 4.56
N THR A 654 1.97 -9.43 5.74
CA THR A 654 2.36 -10.83 5.95
C THR A 654 1.22 -11.77 5.57
N MET A 655 1.48 -12.64 4.58
CA MET A 655 0.52 -13.60 4.06
C MET A 655 0.67 -14.97 4.73
N SER A 656 1.88 -15.32 5.12
CA SER A 656 2.18 -16.61 5.75
C SER A 656 3.36 -16.48 6.71
N ILE A 657 3.32 -17.28 7.77
CA ILE A 657 4.38 -17.40 8.76
C ILE A 657 4.73 -18.87 8.87
N ASP A 658 6.00 -19.17 8.92
CA ASP A 658 6.52 -20.49 9.20
C ASP A 658 7.73 -20.41 10.15
N ILE A 659 8.07 -21.53 10.76
CA ILE A 659 9.16 -21.61 11.71
C ILE A 659 9.97 -22.89 11.49
N GLY A 660 11.28 -22.77 11.60
CA GLY A 660 12.20 -23.88 11.46
C GLY A 660 13.61 -23.47 11.85
N ASP A 661 14.47 -24.45 12.06
CA ASP A 661 15.90 -24.21 12.24
C ASP A 661 16.57 -24.18 10.85
N PHE A 662 16.61 -23.00 10.22
CA PHE A 662 17.12 -22.85 8.86
C PHE A 662 18.65 -22.82 8.79
N ASN A 663 19.30 -22.51 9.90
CA ASN A 663 20.76 -22.37 9.98
C ASN A 663 21.44 -23.57 10.72
N ASN A 664 20.67 -24.52 11.23
CA ASN A 664 21.11 -25.67 12.04
C ASN A 664 21.82 -25.28 13.35
N ASP A 665 21.36 -24.24 14.03
CA ASP A 665 21.91 -23.85 15.35
C ASP A 665 21.06 -24.35 16.52
N LEU A 666 20.06 -25.19 16.26
CA LEU A 666 19.10 -25.76 17.21
C LEU A 666 18.16 -24.71 17.86
N LYS A 667 18.01 -23.57 17.24
CA LYS A 667 17.03 -22.56 17.63
C LYS A 667 16.01 -22.36 16.52
N PRO A 668 14.77 -22.04 16.85
CA PRO A 668 13.77 -21.75 15.82
C PRO A 668 14.01 -20.39 15.17
N ASP A 669 14.14 -20.38 13.83
CA ASP A 669 14.11 -19.18 13.00
C ASP A 669 12.69 -18.93 12.51
N ILE A 670 12.31 -17.67 12.34
CA ILE A 670 10.98 -17.27 11.87
C ILE A 670 11.06 -16.82 10.42
N TYR A 671 10.25 -17.42 9.56
CA TYR A 671 10.09 -17.04 8.16
C TYR A 671 8.76 -16.32 7.96
N LEU A 672 8.81 -15.09 7.45
CA LEU A 672 7.64 -14.26 7.16
C LEU A 672 7.54 -14.01 5.65
N ALA A 673 6.48 -14.50 5.03
CA ALA A 673 6.23 -14.27 3.60
C ALA A 673 5.34 -13.03 3.42
N ASN A 674 5.95 -11.93 2.96
CA ASN A 674 5.28 -10.66 2.80
C ASN A 674 4.98 -10.36 1.33
N ILE A 675 3.83 -9.75 1.05
CA ILE A 675 3.52 -9.20 -0.26
C ILE A 675 4.05 -7.78 -0.32
N GLY A 676 5.11 -7.56 -1.12
CA GLY A 676 5.54 -6.22 -1.48
C GLY A 676 4.51 -5.55 -2.39
N MET A 677 4.12 -4.33 -2.10
CA MET A 677 3.26 -3.54 -3.00
C MET A 677 3.99 -3.05 -4.26
N SER A 678 5.28 -3.37 -4.42
CA SER A 678 6.01 -3.10 -5.66
C SER A 678 5.57 -4.09 -6.73
N ARG A 679 5.25 -3.61 -7.91
CA ARG A 679 4.96 -4.42 -9.11
C ARG A 679 6.17 -5.19 -9.65
N GLY A 680 7.26 -5.25 -8.93
CA GLY A 680 8.38 -6.13 -9.18
C GLY A 680 8.28 -7.32 -8.24
N LEU A 681 8.46 -8.50 -8.77
CA LEU A 681 8.44 -9.82 -8.16
C LEU A 681 9.41 -10.03 -6.97
N ASP A 682 9.72 -8.99 -6.22
CA ASP A 682 10.56 -9.12 -5.04
C ASP A 682 9.70 -9.48 -3.83
N VAL A 683 9.50 -10.78 -3.67
CA VAL A 683 9.09 -11.35 -2.39
C VAL A 683 10.23 -11.06 -1.42
N VAL A 684 10.07 -10.06 -0.59
CA VAL A 684 11.00 -9.81 0.51
C VAL A 684 10.69 -10.83 1.59
N SER A 685 11.45 -11.91 1.58
CA SER A 685 11.48 -12.85 2.69
C SER A 685 12.46 -12.31 3.74
N ASN A 686 11.96 -12.02 4.93
CA ASN A 686 12.81 -11.67 6.06
C ASN A 686 13.02 -12.92 6.91
N ILE A 687 14.25 -13.32 7.04
CA ILE A 687 14.66 -14.40 7.97
C ILE A 687 15.24 -13.68 9.19
N PHE A 688 14.64 -13.93 10.34
CA PHE A 688 15.15 -13.49 11.63
C PHE A 688 15.75 -14.71 12.34
N GLY A 689 17.05 -14.68 12.57
CA GLY A 689 17.77 -15.69 13.33
C GLY A 689 18.01 -15.27 14.78
#